data_94d3261e9850cf53c0cb8ff895553db9
#
_entry.id   94d3261e9850cf53c0cb8ff895553db9
#
_cell.length_a   1.000
_cell.length_b   1.000
_cell.length_c   1.000
_cell.angle_alpha   90.00
_cell.angle_beta   90.00
_cell.angle_gamma   90.00
#
_symmetry.space_group_name_H-M   'P 1'
#
loop_
_entity.id
_entity.type
_entity.pdbx_description
1 polymer ?
#
loop_
_entity_poly.entity_id
_entity_poly.type
_entity_poly.pdbx_seq_one_letter_code
_entity_poly.pdbx_strand_id
1 'polypeptide(L)'
;MKKLLILLTSLLVFPAVGQVDRSKQPTPGPAPIIQVKEPQQYKLKNGLTVMFVENRKLPIVSASLILDNPPILEGIKAGQSQLTSSLLGKGSKKIKKDDFYDEIDFMGSNISISASSAFAQSLTRYFQRTFQMMADAAINPNFTEEEFTKERDVLIDALKSSEKDVSTAARRVERLLAYGVDHPYGEYVTAGTVNNIKLSDIQRFYDFRFRPNNAYLVIGGDIDFESVKILVKKYFAKWKPSPVASSPIPKVTNPVSTQIDFVNMPNAVQSEVVVQSTTYLAKKDADYFPVLMANSILGGGGEARLFLNLREDKGYTYGSYSSIGNSKITATRFRASASVRNEVTDSAVVEIVNEIKRIRTDLVSEIELKKAKAKYVGNFVRSLEDPEIIASFAYEIATENLDPDFYKNYLDRINAVTVEDVKRVAQKYFNVDQARVVVTGKGVDVLDNLEKVQFNGNYLPINYYNKYGTSIERPQKLAVADGITAESVLKSFIDNTGVNIADINALQLVYKGEFMQMSIKVEETYSDKEQKQVISVGGNAMMTSVVSQDSAYIKQGPNQTDLPKAIHDDLKKTLAVLPEIGLLESQEATLEGIVNINGSDAYEIKTQGVGVTFTSYYDVNTGLRVRESSLINFNGQIQTNTTDYSDYSEQSGLILAGKKSFNLGGQDISLTLDKAEINPEK
;
A
#
# COMPACT_ATOMS: atom_id res chain seq x y z
N MET A 1 -6.21 70.66 -16.91
CA MET A 1 -6.38 69.43 -17.70
C MET A 1 -5.10 68.93 -18.35
N LYS A 2 -4.22 69.70 -18.97
CA LYS A 2 -2.96 69.20 -19.59
C LYS A 2 -1.93 68.57 -18.58
N LYS A 3 -1.86 69.06 -17.34
CA LYS A 3 -0.94 68.52 -16.32
C LYS A 3 -1.47 67.22 -15.69
N LEU A 4 -2.77 66.97 -15.73
CA LEU A 4 -3.37 65.71 -15.25
C LEU A 4 -3.18 64.57 -16.27
N LEU A 5 -3.15 64.91 -17.56
CA LEU A 5 -2.96 63.95 -18.65
C LEU A 5 -1.51 63.41 -18.67
N ILE A 6 -0.52 64.26 -18.32
CA ILE A 6 0.90 63.85 -18.24
C ILE A 6 1.14 62.94 -17.02
N LEU A 7 0.42 63.12 -15.92
CA LEU A 7 0.52 62.23 -14.76
C LEU A 7 -0.13 60.87 -15.01
N LEU A 8 -1.20 60.81 -15.80
CA LEU A 8 -1.85 59.55 -16.18
C LEU A 8 -1.01 58.73 -17.21
N THR A 9 -0.28 59.42 -18.10
CA THR A 9 0.58 58.73 -19.06
C THR A 9 1.90 58.22 -18.45
N SER A 10 2.39 58.83 -17.35
CA SER A 10 3.56 58.34 -16.62
C SER A 10 3.27 57.13 -15.73
N LEU A 11 2.00 56.86 -15.38
CA LEU A 11 1.59 55.65 -14.64
C LEU A 11 1.41 54.42 -15.54
N LEU A 12 1.37 54.58 -16.87
CA LEU A 12 1.20 53.47 -17.83
C LEU A 12 2.51 52.85 -18.37
N VAL A 13 3.67 53.37 -17.92
CA VAL A 13 5.01 52.93 -18.40
C VAL A 13 5.75 52.01 -17.40
N PHE A 14 5.13 51.62 -16.32
CA PHE A 14 5.64 50.51 -15.47
C PHE A 14 4.59 49.42 -15.49
N PRO A 15 4.84 48.24 -15.95
CA PRO A 15 5.91 47.30 -15.82
C PRO A 15 6.01 46.31 -17.00
N ALA A 16 6.91 46.50 -17.90
CA ALA A 16 7.19 45.46 -18.89
C ALA A 16 8.52 44.68 -18.61
N VAL A 17 9.16 44.89 -17.46
CA VAL A 17 10.50 44.34 -17.17
C VAL A 17 10.47 43.15 -16.20
N GLY A 18 9.28 42.67 -15.81
CA GLY A 18 9.15 41.65 -14.79
C GLY A 18 8.50 40.32 -15.22
N GLN A 19 8.12 40.16 -16.49
CA GLN A 19 7.60 38.85 -16.91
C GLN A 19 8.77 37.92 -17.19
N VAL A 20 8.96 36.97 -16.26
CA VAL A 20 9.87 35.83 -16.46
C VAL A 20 9.46 35.13 -17.76
N ASP A 21 10.39 35.04 -18.70
CA ASP A 21 10.20 34.27 -19.94
C ASP A 21 10.01 32.77 -19.59
N ARG A 22 8.76 32.36 -19.50
CA ARG A 22 8.38 30.98 -19.17
C ARG A 22 8.61 30.00 -20.31
N SER A 23 9.01 30.46 -21.49
CA SER A 23 9.40 29.59 -22.61
C SER A 23 10.82 29.00 -22.42
N LYS A 24 11.60 29.57 -21.52
CA LYS A 24 12.96 29.10 -21.20
C LYS A 24 13.01 28.58 -19.77
N GLN A 25 13.57 27.39 -19.60
CA GLN A 25 13.89 26.90 -18.25
C GLN A 25 14.89 27.87 -17.59
N PRO A 26 14.70 28.19 -16.28
CA PRO A 26 15.73 28.91 -15.53
C PRO A 26 17.07 28.19 -15.61
N THR A 27 18.14 28.92 -15.82
CA THR A 27 19.49 28.35 -15.72
C THR A 27 19.70 27.86 -14.27
N PRO A 28 20.13 26.62 -14.08
CA PRO A 28 20.43 26.12 -12.73
C PRO A 28 21.45 27.04 -12.06
N GLY A 29 21.22 27.40 -10.81
CA GLY A 29 22.23 28.05 -9.98
C GLY A 29 23.46 27.16 -9.79
N PRO A 30 24.56 27.69 -9.24
CA PRO A 30 25.70 26.86 -8.87
C PRO A 30 25.27 25.76 -7.92
N ALA A 31 25.88 24.57 -8.05
CA ALA A 31 25.61 23.47 -7.13
C ALA A 31 25.83 23.92 -5.67
N PRO A 32 24.89 23.64 -4.76
CA PRO A 32 25.04 24.07 -3.38
C PRO A 32 26.28 23.43 -2.75
N ILE A 33 27.08 24.23 -2.06
CA ILE A 33 28.18 23.72 -1.22
C ILE A 33 27.56 23.13 0.04
N ILE A 34 27.63 21.82 0.15
CA ILE A 34 27.04 21.11 1.30
C ILE A 34 28.07 21.07 2.42
N GLN A 35 27.75 21.74 3.53
CA GLN A 35 28.46 21.59 4.79
C GLN A 35 27.65 20.67 5.70
N VAL A 36 27.96 19.38 5.68
CA VAL A 36 27.42 18.46 6.68
C VAL A 36 28.17 18.76 7.99
N LYS A 37 27.46 19.28 8.99
CA LYS A 37 28.03 19.43 10.33
C LYS A 37 28.41 18.05 10.86
N GLU A 38 29.63 17.91 11.37
CA GLU A 38 30.04 16.68 12.02
C GLU A 38 29.23 16.51 13.33
N PRO A 39 28.51 15.39 13.50
CA PRO A 39 27.78 15.13 14.74
C PRO A 39 28.73 14.94 15.91
N GLN A 40 28.42 15.58 17.04
CA GLN A 40 29.07 15.26 18.30
C GLN A 40 28.63 13.89 18.79
N GLN A 41 29.56 13.07 19.29
CA GLN A 41 29.22 11.71 19.75
C GLN A 41 29.92 11.34 21.04
N TYR A 42 29.27 10.49 21.82
CA TYR A 42 29.87 9.86 22.98
C TYR A 42 29.15 8.54 23.32
N LYS A 43 29.79 7.72 24.15
CA LYS A 43 29.24 6.42 24.56
C LYS A 43 29.07 6.35 26.07
N LEU A 44 27.89 5.92 26.54
CA LEU A 44 27.66 5.62 27.95
C LEU A 44 28.37 4.33 28.38
N LYS A 45 28.62 4.16 29.66
CA LYS A 45 29.24 2.95 30.25
C LYS A 45 28.43 1.67 29.96
N ASN A 46 27.10 1.77 29.77
CA ASN A 46 26.22 0.66 29.44
C ASN A 46 26.20 0.33 27.94
N GLY A 47 26.98 1.03 27.13
CA GLY A 47 27.11 0.75 25.70
C GLY A 47 26.25 1.59 24.76
N LEU A 48 25.28 2.38 25.27
CA LEU A 48 24.48 3.28 24.44
C LEU A 48 25.38 4.32 23.78
N THR A 49 25.34 4.40 22.46
CA THR A 49 26.03 5.42 21.65
C THR A 49 25.08 6.57 21.38
N VAL A 50 25.54 7.80 21.64
CA VAL A 50 24.76 9.04 21.47
C VAL A 50 25.39 9.87 20.38
N MET A 51 24.57 10.34 19.45
CA MET A 51 24.93 11.20 18.31
C MET A 51 24.07 12.45 18.34
N PHE A 52 24.67 13.61 18.15
CA PHE A 52 24.00 14.88 18.36
C PHE A 52 24.38 15.93 17.32
N VAL A 53 23.37 16.66 16.83
CA VAL A 53 23.55 17.83 15.95
C VAL A 53 22.73 19.02 16.51
N GLU A 54 23.43 20.07 16.90
CA GLU A 54 22.78 21.30 17.33
C GLU A 54 22.26 22.09 16.12
N ASN A 55 20.96 22.44 16.15
CA ASN A 55 20.33 23.31 15.16
C ASN A 55 19.28 24.22 15.83
N ARG A 56 19.57 25.50 15.91
CA ARG A 56 18.73 26.52 16.57
C ARG A 56 17.82 27.28 15.60
N LYS A 57 17.63 26.78 14.36
CA LYS A 57 16.76 27.48 13.38
C LYS A 57 15.29 27.46 13.79
N LEU A 58 14.84 26.38 14.41
CA LEU A 58 13.48 26.21 14.92
C LEU A 58 13.55 25.78 16.38
N PRO A 59 12.60 26.19 17.25
CA PRO A 59 12.57 25.81 18.67
C PRO A 59 12.01 24.40 18.84
N ILE A 60 12.57 23.42 18.13
CA ILE A 60 12.16 22.02 18.12
C ILE A 60 13.37 21.14 18.40
N VAL A 61 13.15 20.09 19.18
CA VAL A 61 14.15 19.03 19.42
C VAL A 61 13.52 17.68 19.16
N SER A 62 14.24 16.82 18.44
CA SER A 62 13.88 15.40 18.20
C SER A 62 14.93 14.47 18.79
N ALA A 63 14.50 13.29 19.20
CA ALA A 63 15.35 12.20 19.69
C ALA A 63 14.85 10.86 19.14
N SER A 64 15.73 10.15 18.44
CA SER A 64 15.48 8.82 17.87
C SER A 64 16.38 7.78 18.52
N LEU A 65 15.82 6.87 19.31
CA LEU A 65 16.51 5.69 19.82
C LEU A 65 16.34 4.56 18.82
N ILE A 66 17.43 4.01 18.29
CA ILE A 66 17.44 2.98 17.27
C ILE A 66 18.18 1.76 17.80
N LEU A 67 17.58 0.58 17.68
CA LEU A 67 18.19 -0.69 18.04
C LEU A 67 18.75 -1.36 16.79
N ASP A 68 20.08 -1.43 16.64
CA ASP A 68 20.73 -2.09 15.50
C ASP A 68 20.77 -3.61 15.69
N ASN A 69 19.59 -4.20 15.82
CA ASN A 69 19.42 -5.61 16.02
C ASN A 69 19.36 -6.37 14.70
N PRO A 70 20.05 -7.52 14.57
CA PRO A 70 19.89 -8.38 13.41
C PRO A 70 18.46 -8.90 13.32
N PRO A 71 17.92 -9.16 12.13
CA PRO A 71 16.63 -9.81 11.98
C PRO A 71 16.66 -11.22 12.58
N ILE A 72 15.54 -11.68 13.10
CA ILE A 72 15.37 -13.05 13.63
C ILE A 72 14.12 -13.69 13.04
N LEU A 73 14.15 -15.00 12.93
CA LEU A 73 12.99 -15.82 12.60
C LEU A 73 12.15 -16.01 13.87
N GLU A 74 10.87 -15.63 13.81
CA GLU A 74 9.92 -15.77 14.94
C GLU A 74 9.21 -17.15 14.92
N GLY A 75 9.15 -17.81 13.74
CA GLY A 75 8.64 -19.15 13.52
C GLY A 75 7.15 -19.27 13.84
N ILE A 76 6.79 -20.27 14.64
CA ILE A 76 5.40 -20.53 15.03
C ILE A 76 4.76 -19.38 15.84
N LYS A 77 5.55 -18.39 16.24
CA LYS A 77 5.12 -17.18 16.95
C LYS A 77 5.36 -15.91 16.13
N ALA A 78 5.35 -16.02 14.80
CA ALA A 78 5.44 -14.86 13.93
C ALA A 78 4.35 -13.84 14.28
N GLY A 79 4.77 -12.57 14.47
CA GLY A 79 3.96 -11.49 15.00
C GLY A 79 4.38 -10.99 16.39
N GLN A 80 5.36 -11.64 17.05
CA GLN A 80 5.86 -11.17 18.35
C GLN A 80 6.41 -9.74 18.29
N SER A 81 7.22 -9.42 17.28
CA SER A 81 7.75 -8.06 17.08
C SER A 81 6.63 -7.05 16.83
N GLN A 82 5.60 -7.44 16.08
CA GLN A 82 4.45 -6.58 15.80
C GLN A 82 3.64 -6.32 17.06
N LEU A 83 3.26 -7.36 17.82
CA LEU A 83 2.55 -7.20 19.08
C LEU A 83 3.38 -6.46 20.14
N THR A 84 4.70 -6.70 20.19
CA THR A 84 5.59 -5.91 21.06
C THR A 84 5.53 -4.44 20.71
N SER A 85 5.55 -4.09 19.41
CA SER A 85 5.42 -2.70 18.95
C SER A 85 4.07 -2.09 19.33
N SER A 86 2.97 -2.83 19.20
CA SER A 86 1.63 -2.35 19.56
C SER A 86 1.45 -2.12 21.08
N LEU A 87 2.20 -2.86 21.90
CA LEU A 87 2.14 -2.75 23.36
C LEU A 87 3.08 -1.70 23.95
N LEU A 88 4.13 -1.33 23.19
CA LEU A 88 5.05 -0.26 23.59
C LEU A 88 4.38 1.13 23.39
N GLY A 89 4.79 2.11 24.21
CA GLY A 89 4.22 3.47 24.08
C GLY A 89 2.83 3.65 24.69
N LYS A 90 2.32 2.64 25.41
CA LYS A 90 1.05 2.72 26.12
C LYS A 90 1.24 3.06 27.59
N GLY A 91 1.98 4.15 27.84
CA GLY A 91 2.42 4.53 29.18
C GLY A 91 3.64 3.74 29.63
N SER A 92 3.91 3.77 30.94
CA SER A 92 5.03 3.08 31.59
C SER A 92 4.60 2.51 32.94
N LYS A 93 5.51 1.84 33.64
CA LYS A 93 5.26 1.42 35.03
C LYS A 93 4.97 2.58 35.99
N LYS A 94 5.29 3.83 35.60
CA LYS A 94 5.11 5.03 36.41
C LYS A 94 4.00 5.95 35.92
N ILE A 95 3.70 5.95 34.63
CA ILE A 95 2.71 6.82 33.99
C ILE A 95 1.66 5.93 33.36
N LYS A 96 0.42 6.06 33.80
CA LYS A 96 -0.69 5.33 33.21
C LYS A 96 -0.93 5.76 31.77
N LYS A 97 -1.57 4.90 30.99
CA LYS A 97 -1.82 5.10 29.56
C LYS A 97 -2.54 6.43 29.26
N ASP A 98 -3.63 6.70 29.97
CA ASP A 98 -4.43 7.91 29.72
C ASP A 98 -3.65 9.17 30.08
N ASP A 99 -2.99 9.19 31.26
CA ASP A 99 -2.14 10.30 31.67
C ASP A 99 -0.98 10.53 30.68
N PHE A 100 -0.47 9.45 30.06
CA PHE A 100 0.60 9.52 29.06
C PHE A 100 0.15 10.21 27.79
N TYR A 101 -1.03 9.88 27.28
CA TYR A 101 -1.59 10.52 26.10
C TYR A 101 -2.04 11.95 26.37
N ASP A 102 -2.70 12.21 27.48
CA ASP A 102 -3.11 13.57 27.88
C ASP A 102 -1.92 14.55 27.99
N GLU A 103 -0.80 14.08 28.54
CA GLU A 103 0.41 14.91 28.59
C GLU A 103 1.02 15.16 27.20
N ILE A 104 1.04 14.17 26.32
CA ILE A 104 1.51 14.29 24.93
C ILE A 104 0.69 15.34 24.20
N ASP A 105 -0.63 15.22 24.28
CA ASP A 105 -1.58 16.12 23.62
C ASP A 105 -1.46 17.54 24.16
N PHE A 106 -1.37 17.71 25.48
CA PHE A 106 -1.17 19.02 26.11
C PHE A 106 0.13 19.72 25.65
N MET A 107 1.21 18.95 25.50
CA MET A 107 2.50 19.51 25.06
C MET A 107 2.58 19.70 23.54
N GLY A 108 1.64 19.16 22.76
CA GLY A 108 1.74 19.08 21.31
C GLY A 108 2.98 18.29 20.89
N SER A 109 3.32 17.26 21.65
CA SER A 109 4.51 16.41 21.45
C SER A 109 4.16 15.20 20.60
N ASN A 110 5.18 14.56 20.04
CA ASN A 110 5.03 13.26 19.38
C ASN A 110 5.96 12.25 20.07
N ILE A 111 5.39 11.12 20.54
CA ILE A 111 6.15 9.98 21.04
C ILE A 111 5.63 8.72 20.35
N SER A 112 6.54 7.97 19.73
CA SER A 112 6.24 6.66 19.18
C SER A 112 7.30 5.65 19.60
N ILE A 113 6.88 4.43 19.96
CA ILE A 113 7.80 3.38 20.43
C ILE A 113 7.42 2.07 19.72
N SER A 114 8.42 1.39 19.21
CA SER A 114 8.30 0.08 18.58
C SER A 114 9.27 -0.92 19.17
N ALA A 115 9.21 -2.15 18.72
CA ALA A 115 10.14 -3.21 19.13
C ALA A 115 11.61 -2.94 18.72
N SER A 116 11.86 -2.00 17.81
CA SER A 116 13.20 -1.69 17.27
C SER A 116 13.61 -0.23 17.42
N SER A 117 12.71 0.66 17.84
CA SER A 117 13.00 2.10 17.94
C SER A 117 12.09 2.82 18.93
N ALA A 118 12.52 4.01 19.39
CA ALA A 118 11.66 4.96 20.07
C ALA A 118 11.96 6.37 19.54
N PHE A 119 10.93 7.17 19.33
CA PHE A 119 11.01 8.53 18.83
C PHE A 119 10.32 9.49 19.77
N ALA A 120 10.89 10.69 19.94
CA ALA A 120 10.28 11.79 20.65
C ALA A 120 10.59 13.11 19.95
N GLN A 121 9.58 13.96 19.78
CA GLN A 121 9.74 15.31 19.24
C GLN A 121 8.81 16.29 19.97
N SER A 122 9.31 17.47 20.27
CA SER A 122 8.51 18.54 20.85
C SER A 122 9.17 19.90 20.67
N LEU A 123 8.46 20.96 21.04
CA LEU A 123 9.07 22.26 21.25
C LEU A 123 10.15 22.15 22.33
N THR A 124 11.23 22.94 22.20
CA THR A 124 12.38 22.97 23.14
C THR A 124 11.94 23.07 24.58
N ARG A 125 10.94 23.91 24.90
CA ARG A 125 10.41 24.11 26.27
C ARG A 125 9.81 22.85 26.92
N TYR A 126 9.33 21.91 26.12
CA TYR A 126 8.73 20.66 26.59
C TYR A 126 9.65 19.45 26.43
N PHE A 127 10.78 19.59 25.71
CA PHE A 127 11.62 18.46 25.32
C PHE A 127 12.11 17.63 26.51
N GLN A 128 12.52 18.24 27.60
CA GLN A 128 12.96 17.49 28.78
C GLN A 128 11.88 16.52 29.28
N ARG A 129 10.60 16.94 29.29
CA ARG A 129 9.49 16.09 29.74
C ARG A 129 9.14 15.03 28.72
N THR A 130 9.03 15.41 27.44
CA THR A 130 8.79 14.50 26.33
C THR A 130 9.86 13.40 26.25
N PHE A 131 11.13 13.78 26.36
CA PHE A 131 12.26 12.85 26.37
C PHE A 131 12.23 11.90 27.58
N GLN A 132 11.88 12.42 28.77
CA GLN A 132 11.67 11.59 29.96
C GLN A 132 10.58 10.55 29.75
N MET A 133 9.44 10.96 29.19
CA MET A 133 8.29 10.08 28.93
C MET A 133 8.65 9.00 27.91
N MET A 134 9.31 9.37 26.81
CA MET A 134 9.80 8.40 25.81
C MET A 134 10.77 7.40 26.47
N ALA A 135 11.77 7.88 27.19
CA ALA A 135 12.77 7.03 27.83
C ALA A 135 12.14 6.07 28.86
N ASP A 136 11.21 6.56 29.69
CA ASP A 136 10.55 5.74 30.70
C ASP A 136 9.63 4.69 30.07
N ALA A 137 8.82 5.07 29.07
CA ALA A 137 7.96 4.14 28.36
C ALA A 137 8.75 3.10 27.53
N ALA A 138 9.90 3.49 26.97
CA ALA A 138 10.77 2.59 26.21
C ALA A 138 11.52 1.59 27.10
N ILE A 139 12.02 2.02 28.30
CA ILE A 139 12.88 1.20 29.16
C ILE A 139 12.08 0.47 30.25
N ASN A 140 10.96 1.03 30.69
CA ASN A 140 10.11 0.51 31.74
C ASN A 140 8.65 0.34 31.27
N PRO A 141 8.40 -0.38 30.16
CA PRO A 141 7.05 -0.55 29.63
C PRO A 141 6.15 -1.27 30.62
N ASN A 142 4.86 -0.98 30.56
CA ASN A 142 3.83 -1.63 31.36
C ASN A 142 3.06 -2.63 30.50
N PHE A 143 3.55 -3.86 30.39
CA PHE A 143 2.87 -4.95 29.69
C PHE A 143 1.78 -5.57 30.60
N THR A 144 0.52 -5.42 30.24
CA THR A 144 -0.62 -5.99 30.97
C THR A 144 -1.36 -7.03 30.13
N GLU A 145 -2.03 -8.02 30.77
CA GLU A 145 -2.85 -9.01 30.06
C GLU A 145 -4.04 -8.36 29.33
N GLU A 146 -4.61 -7.30 29.88
CA GLU A 146 -5.72 -6.57 29.28
C GLU A 146 -5.30 -5.97 27.91
N GLU A 147 -4.22 -5.15 27.89
CA GLU A 147 -3.74 -4.54 26.65
C GLU A 147 -3.21 -5.60 25.66
N PHE A 148 -2.57 -6.66 26.16
CA PHE A 148 -2.11 -7.75 25.30
C PHE A 148 -3.27 -8.44 24.61
N THR A 149 -4.34 -8.78 25.33
CA THR A 149 -5.52 -9.43 24.75
C THR A 149 -6.16 -8.53 23.69
N LYS A 150 -6.34 -7.24 24.01
CA LYS A 150 -6.91 -6.27 23.09
C LYS A 150 -6.09 -6.15 21.80
N GLU A 151 -4.76 -5.94 21.90
CA GLU A 151 -3.90 -5.75 20.73
C GLU A 151 -3.78 -7.04 19.90
N ARG A 152 -3.75 -8.21 20.56
CA ARG A 152 -3.76 -9.50 19.87
C ARG A 152 -5.05 -9.67 19.06
N ASP A 153 -6.20 -9.36 19.63
CA ASP A 153 -7.50 -9.54 18.97
C ASP A 153 -7.63 -8.54 17.80
N VAL A 154 -7.21 -7.28 17.98
CA VAL A 154 -7.14 -6.28 16.90
C VAL A 154 -6.23 -6.78 15.75
N LEU A 155 -5.06 -7.35 16.07
CA LEU A 155 -4.16 -7.88 15.06
C LEU A 155 -4.77 -9.08 14.31
N ILE A 156 -5.43 -9.98 15.02
CA ILE A 156 -6.12 -11.14 14.41
C ILE A 156 -7.23 -10.68 13.46
N ASP A 157 -8.02 -9.70 13.85
CA ASP A 157 -9.11 -9.19 13.02
C ASP A 157 -8.57 -8.43 11.79
N ALA A 158 -7.51 -7.65 11.94
CA ALA A 158 -6.82 -7.03 10.81
C ALA A 158 -6.26 -8.07 9.82
N LEU A 159 -5.67 -9.16 10.32
CA LEU A 159 -5.17 -10.25 9.49
C LEU A 159 -6.31 -10.95 8.73
N LYS A 160 -7.44 -11.24 9.39
CA LYS A 160 -8.62 -11.84 8.75
C LYS A 160 -9.19 -10.92 7.65
N SER A 161 -9.35 -9.64 7.95
CA SER A 161 -9.86 -8.66 6.97
C SER A 161 -8.95 -8.57 5.74
N SER A 162 -7.62 -8.60 5.94
CA SER A 162 -6.63 -8.53 4.86
C SER A 162 -6.50 -9.81 4.03
N GLU A 163 -7.14 -10.92 4.41
CA GLU A 163 -7.06 -12.18 3.66
C GLU A 163 -7.66 -12.12 2.25
N LYS A 164 -8.57 -11.19 2.01
CA LYS A 164 -9.22 -10.97 0.71
C LYS A 164 -8.46 -9.96 -0.16
N ASP A 165 -7.50 -9.24 0.41
CA ASP A 165 -6.74 -8.19 -0.28
C ASP A 165 -5.65 -8.80 -1.18
N VAL A 166 -5.74 -8.50 -2.48
CA VAL A 166 -4.85 -9.03 -3.51
C VAL A 166 -3.41 -8.56 -3.30
N SER A 167 -3.23 -7.28 -2.97
CA SER A 167 -1.91 -6.69 -2.75
C SER A 167 -1.22 -7.26 -1.51
N THR A 168 -1.99 -7.58 -0.46
CA THR A 168 -1.47 -8.23 0.75
C THR A 168 -1.02 -9.66 0.46
N ALA A 169 -1.82 -10.43 -0.30
CA ALA A 169 -1.44 -11.77 -0.75
C ALA A 169 -0.20 -11.73 -1.64
N ALA A 170 -0.14 -10.79 -2.60
CA ALA A 170 1.01 -10.57 -3.46
C ALA A 170 2.28 -10.31 -2.65
N ARG A 171 2.29 -9.31 -1.75
CA ARG A 171 3.45 -8.97 -0.92
C ARG A 171 3.90 -10.12 -0.03
N ARG A 172 2.98 -10.93 0.50
CA ARG A 172 3.28 -12.12 1.29
C ARG A 172 4.04 -13.15 0.46
N VAL A 173 3.46 -13.54 -0.68
CA VAL A 173 4.02 -14.60 -1.51
C VAL A 173 5.29 -14.15 -2.23
N GLU A 174 5.37 -12.90 -2.70
CA GLU A 174 6.62 -12.33 -3.22
C GLU A 174 7.80 -12.51 -2.26
N ARG A 175 7.60 -12.18 -0.98
CA ARG A 175 8.66 -12.28 0.05
C ARG A 175 9.00 -13.72 0.36
N LEU A 176 7.97 -14.56 0.52
CA LEU A 176 8.15 -16.00 0.77
C LEU A 176 8.97 -16.65 -0.35
N LEU A 177 8.62 -16.39 -1.61
CA LEU A 177 9.30 -16.96 -2.78
C LEU A 177 10.71 -16.38 -2.98
N ALA A 178 10.95 -15.11 -2.58
CA ALA A 178 12.26 -14.50 -2.68
C ALA A 178 13.24 -14.99 -1.62
N TYR A 179 12.80 -15.20 -0.39
CA TYR A 179 13.67 -15.47 0.75
C TYR A 179 13.54 -16.87 1.31
N GLY A 180 12.40 -17.54 1.14
CA GLY A 180 12.07 -18.81 1.77
C GLY A 180 11.43 -18.65 3.15
N VAL A 181 10.67 -19.66 3.60
CA VAL A 181 9.91 -19.65 4.85
C VAL A 181 10.81 -19.59 6.10
N ASP A 182 12.03 -20.14 6.01
CA ASP A 182 12.99 -20.19 7.10
C ASP A 182 13.88 -18.93 7.21
N HIS A 183 13.58 -17.90 6.41
CA HIS A 183 14.29 -16.63 6.43
C HIS A 183 13.42 -15.53 7.06
N PRO A 184 13.97 -14.67 7.94
CA PRO A 184 13.19 -13.61 8.61
C PRO A 184 12.42 -12.67 7.67
N TYR A 185 12.89 -12.50 6.44
CA TYR A 185 12.22 -11.66 5.44
C TYR A 185 11.20 -12.40 4.56
N GLY A 186 11.21 -13.73 4.59
CA GLY A 186 10.23 -14.59 3.92
C GLY A 186 9.11 -15.06 4.85
N GLU A 187 9.31 -14.98 6.14
CA GLU A 187 8.31 -15.30 7.15
C GLU A 187 7.12 -14.32 7.08
N TYR A 188 5.93 -14.81 7.40
CA TYR A 188 4.73 -13.97 7.46
C TYR A 188 3.84 -14.30 8.67
N VAL A 189 3.09 -13.30 9.11
CA VAL A 189 2.21 -13.37 10.28
C VAL A 189 0.84 -13.90 9.85
N THR A 190 0.26 -14.81 10.63
CA THR A 190 -1.09 -15.34 10.47
C THR A 190 -1.84 -15.29 11.78
N ALA A 191 -3.19 -15.39 11.74
CA ALA A 191 -3.99 -15.53 12.95
C ALA A 191 -3.55 -16.76 13.79
N GLY A 192 -3.12 -17.85 13.12
CA GLY A 192 -2.60 -19.04 13.79
C GLY A 192 -1.31 -18.77 14.56
N THR A 193 -0.33 -18.09 13.95
CA THR A 193 0.94 -17.77 14.63
C THR A 193 0.73 -16.77 15.77
N VAL A 194 -0.17 -15.80 15.59
CA VAL A 194 -0.53 -14.82 16.64
C VAL A 194 -1.23 -15.48 17.83
N ASN A 195 -2.09 -16.48 17.62
CA ASN A 195 -2.73 -17.25 18.70
C ASN A 195 -1.75 -18.07 19.54
N ASN A 196 -0.57 -18.39 19.03
CA ASN A 196 0.48 -19.09 19.78
C ASN A 196 1.29 -18.18 20.71
N ILE A 197 1.09 -16.85 20.63
CA ILE A 197 1.83 -15.86 21.41
C ILE A 197 1.15 -15.65 22.76
N LYS A 198 1.95 -15.60 23.83
CA LYS A 198 1.55 -15.27 25.19
C LYS A 198 2.23 -13.97 25.63
N LEU A 199 1.68 -13.27 26.62
CA LEU A 199 2.30 -12.08 27.20
C LEU A 199 3.74 -12.34 27.65
N SER A 200 4.02 -13.50 28.23
CA SER A 200 5.37 -13.90 28.61
C SER A 200 6.37 -14.03 27.44
N ASP A 201 5.87 -14.28 26.23
CA ASP A 201 6.71 -14.29 25.03
C ASP A 201 7.08 -12.87 24.61
N ILE A 202 6.12 -11.94 24.71
CA ILE A 202 6.34 -10.50 24.46
C ILE A 202 7.38 -9.94 25.45
N GLN A 203 7.23 -10.24 26.74
CA GLN A 203 8.18 -9.82 27.77
C GLN A 203 9.59 -10.35 27.49
N ARG A 204 9.70 -11.64 27.12
CA ARG A 204 10.98 -12.28 26.77
C ARG A 204 11.57 -11.66 25.50
N PHE A 205 10.76 -11.46 24.46
CA PHE A 205 11.20 -10.83 23.20
C PHE A 205 11.79 -9.43 23.49
N TYR A 206 11.06 -8.62 24.24
CA TYR A 206 11.51 -7.30 24.66
C TYR A 206 12.83 -7.39 25.46
N ASP A 207 12.89 -8.27 26.45
CA ASP A 207 14.06 -8.43 27.30
C ASP A 207 15.33 -8.88 26.57
N PHE A 208 15.21 -9.63 25.48
CA PHE A 208 16.36 -10.06 24.70
C PHE A 208 16.78 -9.05 23.62
N ARG A 209 15.91 -8.17 23.21
CA ARG A 209 16.14 -7.29 22.07
C ARG A 209 16.30 -5.82 22.44
N PHE A 210 15.63 -5.36 23.47
CA PHE A 210 15.65 -3.93 23.87
C PHE A 210 16.81 -3.65 24.83
N ARG A 211 18.03 -3.46 24.28
CA ARG A 211 19.29 -3.38 25.06
C ARG A 211 20.15 -2.20 24.63
N PRO A 212 20.84 -1.50 25.61
CA PRO A 212 21.61 -0.29 25.33
C PRO A 212 22.90 -0.54 24.54
N ASN A 213 23.49 -1.72 24.68
CA ASN A 213 24.79 -2.03 24.06
C ASN A 213 24.71 -2.24 22.53
N ASN A 214 23.50 -2.30 21.98
CA ASN A 214 23.24 -2.34 20.54
C ASN A 214 22.31 -1.18 20.11
N ALA A 215 22.27 -0.11 20.92
CA ALA A 215 21.39 1.02 20.71
C ALA A 215 22.17 2.29 20.38
N TYR A 216 21.58 3.08 19.52
CA TYR A 216 22.05 4.39 19.12
C TYR A 216 20.94 5.42 19.42
N LEU A 217 21.31 6.51 20.09
CA LEU A 217 20.42 7.61 20.37
C LEU A 217 20.85 8.83 19.55
N VAL A 218 20.06 9.15 18.54
CA VAL A 218 20.28 10.27 17.62
C VAL A 218 19.44 11.44 18.11
N ILE A 219 20.04 12.60 18.38
CA ILE A 219 19.35 13.80 18.86
C ILE A 219 19.70 14.98 17.96
N GLY A 220 18.69 15.73 17.53
CA GLY A 220 18.84 16.92 16.71
C GLY A 220 17.92 18.05 17.15
N GLY A 221 18.38 19.32 17.07
CA GLY A 221 17.51 20.46 17.32
C GLY A 221 18.09 21.55 18.22
N ASP A 222 17.20 22.37 18.78
CA ASP A 222 17.51 23.54 19.59
C ASP A 222 17.77 23.16 21.06
N ILE A 223 18.89 22.51 21.30
CA ILE A 223 19.42 22.12 22.61
C ILE A 223 20.93 22.09 22.53
N ASP A 224 21.64 22.37 23.62
CA ASP A 224 23.09 22.27 23.70
C ASP A 224 23.57 20.86 24.11
N PHE A 225 24.82 20.54 23.77
CA PHE A 225 25.39 19.21 23.98
C PHE A 225 25.54 18.81 25.46
N GLU A 226 25.84 19.79 26.34
CA GLU A 226 25.96 19.51 27.77
C GLU A 226 24.60 19.16 28.39
N SER A 227 23.54 19.86 27.98
CA SER A 227 22.16 19.54 28.37
C SER A 227 21.76 18.14 27.88
N VAL A 228 22.10 17.78 26.64
CA VAL A 228 21.90 16.41 26.13
C VAL A 228 22.58 15.37 26.98
N LYS A 229 23.87 15.56 27.33
CA LYS A 229 24.63 14.61 28.18
C LYS A 229 23.98 14.43 29.56
N ILE A 230 23.50 15.51 30.17
CA ILE A 230 22.80 15.47 31.46
C ILE A 230 21.51 14.65 31.35
N LEU A 231 20.68 14.93 30.35
CA LEU A 231 19.40 14.24 30.15
C LEU A 231 19.62 12.76 29.85
N VAL A 232 20.52 12.43 28.95
CA VAL A 232 20.81 11.04 28.56
C VAL A 232 21.37 10.26 29.75
N LYS A 233 22.30 10.81 30.50
CA LYS A 233 22.83 10.20 31.73
C LYS A 233 21.71 9.95 32.74
N LYS A 234 20.83 10.93 32.95
CA LYS A 234 19.72 10.86 33.91
C LYS A 234 18.75 9.71 33.59
N TYR A 235 18.36 9.55 32.31
CA TYR A 235 17.30 8.64 31.95
C TYR A 235 17.79 7.29 31.43
N PHE A 236 19.00 7.20 30.83
CA PHE A 236 19.48 5.97 30.18
C PHE A 236 20.64 5.28 30.91
N ALA A 237 21.34 5.92 31.86
CA ALA A 237 22.52 5.31 32.47
C ALA A 237 22.23 4.01 33.27
N LYS A 238 21.00 3.85 33.76
CA LYS A 238 20.56 2.66 34.51
C LYS A 238 20.02 1.52 33.63
N TRP A 239 19.87 1.75 32.33
CA TRP A 239 19.45 0.74 31.40
C TRP A 239 20.53 -0.35 31.27
N LYS A 240 20.16 -1.60 31.58
CA LYS A 240 21.12 -2.70 31.74
C LYS A 240 21.51 -3.32 30.40
N PRO A 241 22.81 -3.45 30.08
CA PRO A 241 23.27 -4.16 28.90
C PRO A 241 23.08 -5.66 29.07
N SER A 242 22.88 -6.36 27.95
CA SER A 242 22.84 -7.81 27.85
C SER A 242 23.19 -8.21 26.42
N PRO A 243 23.73 -9.44 26.19
CA PRO A 243 23.90 -9.94 24.83
C PRO A 243 22.58 -9.90 24.06
N VAL A 244 22.62 -9.41 22.82
CA VAL A 244 21.46 -9.39 21.92
C VAL A 244 21.38 -10.73 21.18
N ALA A 245 20.22 -11.34 21.22
CA ALA A 245 19.99 -12.61 20.51
C ALA A 245 20.13 -12.41 18.99
N SER A 246 20.83 -13.32 18.34
CA SER A 246 20.97 -13.42 16.89
C SER A 246 20.75 -14.86 16.44
N SER A 247 20.22 -15.04 15.24
CA SER A 247 20.07 -16.34 14.61
C SER A 247 20.85 -16.36 13.30
N PRO A 248 21.40 -17.51 12.88
CA PRO A 248 21.93 -17.66 11.54
C PRO A 248 20.85 -17.32 10.51
N ILE A 249 21.22 -16.51 9.51
CA ILE A 249 20.31 -16.16 8.43
C ILE A 249 20.62 -17.07 7.24
N PRO A 250 19.63 -17.80 6.72
CA PRO A 250 19.82 -18.70 5.58
C PRO A 250 20.30 -17.94 4.34
N LYS A 251 21.13 -18.60 3.53
CA LYS A 251 21.53 -18.07 2.23
C LYS A 251 20.34 -18.14 1.26
N VAL A 252 20.12 -17.07 0.52
CA VAL A 252 19.06 -16.96 -0.47
C VAL A 252 19.60 -17.26 -1.86
N THR A 253 18.80 -17.95 -2.69
CA THR A 253 19.14 -18.28 -4.07
C THR A 253 17.99 -17.94 -5.00
N ASN A 254 18.31 -17.42 -6.19
CA ASN A 254 17.35 -17.22 -7.27
C ASN A 254 17.04 -18.57 -7.96
N PRO A 255 15.97 -18.69 -8.73
CA PRO A 255 15.68 -19.85 -9.57
C PRO A 255 16.80 -20.05 -10.61
N VAL A 256 16.87 -21.25 -11.17
CA VAL A 256 17.89 -21.60 -12.20
C VAL A 256 17.67 -20.78 -13.48
N SER A 257 16.42 -20.53 -13.85
CA SER A 257 16.00 -19.70 -14.97
C SER A 257 14.79 -18.90 -14.58
N THR A 258 14.48 -17.85 -15.35
CA THR A 258 13.27 -17.03 -15.13
C THR A 258 12.02 -17.88 -15.29
N GLN A 259 11.11 -17.72 -14.35
CA GLN A 259 9.86 -18.45 -14.26
C GLN A 259 8.73 -17.54 -13.80
N ILE A 260 7.51 -17.94 -14.10
CA ILE A 260 6.30 -17.32 -13.56
C ILE A 260 5.88 -18.09 -12.31
N ASP A 261 5.65 -17.38 -11.23
CA ASP A 261 5.05 -17.89 -9.99
C ASP A 261 3.67 -17.25 -9.85
N PHE A 262 2.62 -17.97 -10.26
CA PHE A 262 1.26 -17.46 -10.27
C PHE A 262 0.56 -17.71 -8.92
N VAL A 263 0.01 -16.65 -8.33
CA VAL A 263 -0.75 -16.71 -7.07
C VAL A 263 -2.23 -16.51 -7.37
N ASN A 264 -3.03 -17.55 -7.16
CA ASN A 264 -4.45 -17.48 -7.45
C ASN A 264 -5.24 -16.70 -6.39
N MET A 265 -5.87 -15.62 -6.82
CA MET A 265 -6.82 -14.81 -6.06
C MET A 265 -8.12 -14.71 -6.88
N PRO A 266 -9.09 -15.62 -6.66
CA PRO A 266 -10.32 -15.69 -7.49
C PRO A 266 -11.12 -14.39 -7.56
N ASN A 267 -10.94 -13.53 -6.56
CA ASN A 267 -11.65 -12.26 -6.41
C ASN A 267 -10.90 -11.06 -6.99
N ALA A 268 -9.72 -11.28 -7.60
CA ALA A 268 -8.91 -10.19 -8.12
C ALA A 268 -9.54 -9.57 -9.36
N VAL A 269 -9.82 -8.28 -9.29
CA VAL A 269 -10.27 -7.46 -10.43
C VAL A 269 -9.09 -6.85 -11.21
N GLN A 270 -7.90 -6.88 -10.59
CA GLN A 270 -6.63 -6.48 -11.16
C GLN A 270 -5.58 -7.51 -10.79
N SER A 271 -4.54 -7.62 -11.62
CA SER A 271 -3.37 -8.44 -11.33
C SER A 271 -2.24 -7.59 -10.77
N GLU A 272 -1.61 -8.07 -9.71
CA GLU A 272 -0.31 -7.57 -9.25
C GLU A 272 0.79 -8.32 -10.01
N VAL A 273 1.60 -7.60 -10.76
CA VAL A 273 2.72 -8.14 -11.55
C VAL A 273 4.03 -7.66 -10.96
N VAL A 274 4.92 -8.58 -10.63
CA VAL A 274 6.23 -8.28 -10.04
C VAL A 274 7.32 -9.12 -10.69
N VAL A 275 8.32 -8.49 -11.26
CA VAL A 275 9.57 -9.14 -11.66
C VAL A 275 10.60 -8.87 -10.57
N GLN A 276 11.10 -9.94 -9.92
CA GLN A 276 12.01 -9.82 -8.80
C GLN A 276 13.17 -10.81 -8.85
N SER A 277 14.29 -10.40 -8.28
CA SER A 277 15.44 -11.27 -7.99
C SER A 277 16.14 -10.83 -6.72
N THR A 278 16.84 -11.73 -6.07
CA THR A 278 17.67 -11.41 -4.90
C THR A 278 19.11 -11.15 -5.32
N THR A 279 19.77 -10.23 -4.63
CA THR A 279 21.16 -9.84 -4.87
C THR A 279 21.82 -9.40 -3.56
N TYR A 280 23.14 -9.24 -3.58
CA TYR A 280 23.88 -8.70 -2.43
C TYR A 280 24.41 -7.31 -2.81
N LEU A 281 23.94 -6.31 -2.11
CA LEU A 281 24.37 -4.92 -2.23
C LEU A 281 24.39 -4.30 -0.84
N ALA A 282 25.53 -3.80 -0.42
CA ALA A 282 25.67 -3.01 0.79
C ALA A 282 25.91 -1.52 0.45
N LYS A 283 25.54 -0.63 1.36
CA LYS A 283 25.73 0.82 1.16
C LYS A 283 27.20 1.23 0.98
N LYS A 284 28.12 0.45 1.56
CA LYS A 284 29.57 0.63 1.41
C LYS A 284 30.14 0.19 0.06
N ASP A 285 29.42 -0.55 -0.77
CA ASP A 285 29.91 -1.08 -2.02
C ASP A 285 30.11 0.04 -3.05
N ALA A 286 31.15 -0.08 -3.88
CA ALA A 286 31.44 0.88 -4.93
C ALA A 286 30.28 1.02 -5.94
N ASP A 287 29.50 -0.05 -6.12
CA ASP A 287 28.34 -0.09 -7.02
C ASP A 287 27.11 0.61 -6.47
N TYR A 288 27.09 1.02 -5.18
CA TYR A 288 25.90 1.57 -4.54
C TYR A 288 25.32 2.77 -5.29
N PHE A 289 26.14 3.80 -5.59
CA PHE A 289 25.67 4.98 -6.31
C PHE A 289 25.27 4.71 -7.76
N PRO A 290 26.06 3.95 -8.55
CA PRO A 290 25.62 3.50 -9.87
C PRO A 290 24.28 2.77 -9.86
N VAL A 291 24.05 1.88 -8.90
CA VAL A 291 22.79 1.14 -8.77
C VAL A 291 21.62 2.07 -8.45
N LEU A 292 21.81 3.09 -7.60
CA LEU A 292 20.77 4.10 -7.33
C LEU A 292 20.37 4.83 -8.62
N MET A 293 21.35 5.21 -9.46
CA MET A 293 21.08 5.90 -10.73
C MET A 293 20.35 4.96 -11.72
N ALA A 294 20.82 3.71 -11.84
CA ALA A 294 20.19 2.72 -12.69
C ALA A 294 18.72 2.48 -12.31
N ASN A 295 18.46 2.31 -11.01
CA ASN A 295 17.08 2.13 -10.52
C ASN A 295 16.21 3.38 -10.70
N SER A 296 16.79 4.57 -10.52
CA SER A 296 16.08 5.84 -10.76
C SER A 296 15.62 5.97 -12.21
N ILE A 297 16.47 5.57 -13.18
CA ILE A 297 16.13 5.59 -14.61
C ILE A 297 15.11 4.52 -14.95
N LEU A 298 15.23 3.30 -14.40
CA LEU A 298 14.33 2.21 -14.70
C LEU A 298 12.91 2.44 -14.17
N GLY A 299 12.77 2.77 -12.87
CA GLY A 299 11.44 2.86 -12.24
C GLY A 299 11.38 3.76 -11.02
N GLY A 300 12.29 4.75 -10.89
CA GLY A 300 12.38 5.63 -9.71
C GLY A 300 11.36 6.77 -9.68
N GLY A 301 10.30 6.75 -10.47
CA GLY A 301 9.23 7.77 -10.46
C GLY A 301 8.60 8.03 -11.82
N GLY A 302 7.76 9.08 -11.92
CA GLY A 302 6.93 9.37 -13.09
C GLY A 302 7.67 9.72 -14.40
N GLU A 303 8.98 9.96 -14.36
CA GLU A 303 9.80 10.16 -15.56
C GLU A 303 10.67 8.93 -15.90
N ALA A 304 10.50 7.82 -15.17
CA ALA A 304 11.27 6.61 -15.35
C ALA A 304 10.67 5.73 -16.46
N ARG A 305 11.50 4.85 -17.05
CA ARG A 305 11.13 4.04 -18.21
C ARG A 305 9.89 3.20 -18.00
N LEU A 306 9.78 2.50 -16.85
CA LEU A 306 8.62 1.67 -16.53
C LEU A 306 7.32 2.47 -16.46
N PHE A 307 7.37 3.65 -15.85
CA PHE A 307 6.19 4.52 -15.75
C PHE A 307 5.77 5.05 -17.12
N LEU A 308 6.74 5.57 -17.90
CA LEU A 308 6.47 6.11 -19.24
C LEU A 308 5.93 5.03 -20.19
N ASN A 309 6.48 3.81 -20.14
CA ASN A 309 6.01 2.70 -20.96
C ASN A 309 4.61 2.22 -20.54
N LEU A 310 4.47 1.70 -19.31
CA LEU A 310 3.25 0.99 -18.92
C LEU A 310 2.06 1.94 -18.66
N ARG A 311 2.31 3.17 -18.18
CA ARG A 311 1.24 4.13 -17.92
C ARG A 311 0.99 5.06 -19.11
N GLU A 312 2.03 5.80 -19.55
CA GLU A 312 1.82 6.89 -20.52
C GLU A 312 1.63 6.35 -21.95
N ASP A 313 2.40 5.34 -22.35
CA ASP A 313 2.32 4.77 -23.70
C ASP A 313 1.24 3.70 -23.82
N LYS A 314 1.20 2.72 -22.92
CA LYS A 314 0.31 1.56 -22.99
C LYS A 314 -1.01 1.71 -22.23
N GLY A 315 -1.09 2.55 -21.21
CA GLY A 315 -2.28 2.70 -20.40
C GLY A 315 -2.69 1.45 -19.63
N TYR A 316 -1.74 0.58 -19.28
CA TYR A 316 -2.02 -0.69 -18.57
C TYR A 316 -2.24 -0.51 -17.08
N THR A 317 -1.66 0.55 -16.49
CA THR A 317 -1.61 0.77 -15.05
C THR A 317 -1.65 2.26 -14.71
N TYR A 318 -1.95 2.60 -13.47
CA TYR A 318 -1.74 3.95 -12.91
C TYR A 318 -0.27 4.26 -12.60
N GLY A 319 0.60 3.23 -12.54
CA GLY A 319 2.02 3.43 -12.35
C GLY A 319 2.78 2.10 -12.29
N SER A 320 4.01 2.13 -12.80
CA SER A 320 4.96 1.03 -12.73
C SER A 320 6.29 1.55 -12.22
N TYR A 321 6.86 0.86 -11.22
CA TYR A 321 8.02 1.33 -10.49
C TYR A 321 9.01 0.21 -10.24
N SER A 322 10.29 0.58 -10.02
CA SER A 322 11.29 -0.37 -9.54
C SER A 322 11.92 0.11 -8.23
N SER A 323 12.42 -0.85 -7.48
CA SER A 323 13.19 -0.62 -6.27
C SER A 323 14.28 -1.67 -6.11
N ILE A 324 15.36 -1.27 -5.49
CA ILE A 324 16.41 -2.19 -5.03
C ILE A 324 16.82 -1.77 -3.62
N GLY A 325 16.85 -2.72 -2.70
CA GLY A 325 17.31 -2.49 -1.35
C GLY A 325 18.82 -2.60 -1.22
N ASN A 326 19.31 -2.33 -0.02
CA ASN A 326 20.68 -2.68 0.38
C ASN A 326 20.65 -3.32 1.77
N SER A 327 21.63 -4.16 2.06
CA SER A 327 21.73 -4.82 3.36
C SER A 327 23.18 -5.20 3.66
N LYS A 328 23.62 -4.94 4.89
CA LYS A 328 24.92 -5.39 5.41
C LYS A 328 24.92 -6.85 5.89
N ILE A 329 23.72 -7.46 6.00
CA ILE A 329 23.54 -8.73 6.73
C ILE A 329 23.17 -9.88 5.79
N THR A 330 22.26 -9.66 4.83
CA THR A 330 21.71 -10.72 3.97
C THR A 330 21.43 -10.17 2.55
N ALA A 331 20.96 -11.06 1.68
CA ALA A 331 20.51 -10.65 0.36
C ALA A 331 19.41 -9.60 0.44
N THR A 332 19.42 -8.69 -0.50
CA THR A 332 18.35 -7.72 -0.75
C THR A 332 17.61 -8.07 -2.03
N ARG A 333 16.52 -7.38 -2.30
CA ARG A 333 15.63 -7.65 -3.42
C ARG A 333 15.68 -6.50 -4.43
N PHE A 334 15.90 -6.83 -5.70
CA PHE A 334 15.48 -6.03 -6.83
C PHE A 334 14.02 -6.38 -7.16
N ARG A 335 13.20 -5.38 -7.41
CA ARG A 335 11.77 -5.52 -7.69
C ARG A 335 11.32 -4.48 -8.69
N ALA A 336 10.66 -4.90 -9.78
CA ALA A 336 9.93 -4.05 -10.71
C ALA A 336 8.47 -4.50 -10.76
N SER A 337 7.51 -3.60 -10.65
CA SER A 337 6.11 -3.96 -10.42
C SER A 337 5.10 -3.00 -11.00
N ALA A 338 3.91 -3.54 -11.29
CA ALA A 338 2.71 -2.79 -11.66
C ALA A 338 1.45 -3.54 -11.20
N SER A 339 0.40 -2.78 -10.84
CA SER A 339 -0.97 -3.30 -10.71
C SER A 339 -1.69 -3.01 -12.02
N VAL A 340 -2.19 -4.03 -12.70
CA VAL A 340 -2.72 -3.93 -14.06
C VAL A 340 -4.09 -4.58 -14.18
N ARG A 341 -4.86 -4.20 -15.19
CA ARG A 341 -6.11 -4.91 -15.53
C ARG A 341 -5.80 -6.36 -15.93
N ASN A 342 -6.70 -7.29 -15.62
CA ASN A 342 -6.51 -8.72 -15.90
C ASN A 342 -6.23 -8.99 -17.39
N GLU A 343 -6.91 -8.28 -18.30
CA GLU A 343 -6.79 -8.47 -19.76
C GLU A 343 -5.41 -8.15 -20.35
N VAL A 344 -4.58 -7.39 -19.62
CA VAL A 344 -3.25 -6.96 -20.07
C VAL A 344 -2.12 -7.49 -19.18
N THR A 345 -2.40 -8.50 -18.37
CA THR A 345 -1.44 -9.07 -17.41
C THR A 345 -0.20 -9.64 -18.10
N ASP A 346 -0.41 -10.46 -19.14
CA ASP A 346 0.65 -11.05 -19.97
C ASP A 346 1.51 -9.97 -20.65
N SER A 347 0.86 -9.00 -21.26
CA SER A 347 1.50 -7.87 -21.93
C SER A 347 2.32 -7.03 -20.95
N ALA A 348 1.82 -6.77 -19.73
CA ALA A 348 2.55 -6.05 -18.71
C ALA A 348 3.79 -6.82 -18.23
N VAL A 349 3.72 -8.14 -18.09
CA VAL A 349 4.89 -8.99 -17.82
C VAL A 349 5.95 -8.79 -18.88
N VAL A 350 5.57 -8.87 -20.17
CA VAL A 350 6.49 -8.71 -21.30
C VAL A 350 7.15 -7.32 -21.27
N GLU A 351 6.37 -6.26 -21.06
CA GLU A 351 6.89 -4.89 -21.06
C GLU A 351 7.86 -4.63 -19.89
N ILE A 352 7.53 -5.10 -18.67
CA ILE A 352 8.44 -4.98 -17.52
C ILE A 352 9.76 -5.71 -17.78
N VAL A 353 9.69 -6.94 -18.28
CA VAL A 353 10.87 -7.75 -18.62
C VAL A 353 11.72 -7.06 -19.70
N ASN A 354 11.08 -6.50 -20.73
CA ASN A 354 11.75 -5.80 -21.81
C ASN A 354 12.48 -4.53 -21.35
N GLU A 355 11.86 -3.73 -20.47
CA GLU A 355 12.54 -2.54 -19.92
C GLU A 355 13.73 -2.92 -19.03
N ILE A 356 13.63 -4.01 -18.25
CA ILE A 356 14.77 -4.52 -17.49
C ILE A 356 15.89 -5.02 -18.43
N LYS A 357 15.54 -5.74 -19.51
CA LYS A 357 16.53 -6.16 -20.52
C LYS A 357 17.18 -4.95 -21.18
N ARG A 358 16.39 -3.97 -21.59
CA ARG A 358 16.87 -2.77 -22.29
C ARG A 358 17.89 -1.99 -21.48
N ILE A 359 17.68 -1.75 -20.17
CA ILE A 359 18.67 -1.05 -19.33
C ILE A 359 19.95 -1.87 -19.11
N ARG A 360 19.87 -3.19 -19.23
CA ARG A 360 21.03 -4.11 -19.14
C ARG A 360 21.84 -4.20 -20.45
N THR A 361 21.20 -4.02 -21.59
CA THR A 361 21.84 -4.21 -22.92
C THR A 361 22.25 -2.89 -23.55
N ASP A 362 21.46 -1.85 -23.41
CA ASP A 362 21.65 -0.57 -24.08
C ASP A 362 22.23 0.45 -23.11
N LEU A 363 23.06 1.36 -23.61
CA LEU A 363 23.46 2.52 -22.84
C LEU A 363 22.26 3.44 -22.66
N VAL A 364 22.09 3.96 -21.44
CA VAL A 364 21.14 5.04 -21.20
C VAL A 364 21.60 6.33 -21.85
N SER A 365 20.68 7.20 -22.21
CA SER A 365 21.08 8.50 -22.75
C SER A 365 21.69 9.40 -21.65
N GLU A 366 22.60 10.30 -22.05
CA GLU A 366 23.14 11.31 -21.14
C GLU A 366 22.05 12.19 -20.51
N ILE A 367 20.95 12.40 -21.22
CA ILE A 367 19.81 13.17 -20.72
C ILE A 367 19.09 12.42 -19.59
N GLU A 368 18.82 11.11 -19.74
CA GLU A 368 18.24 10.28 -18.69
C GLU A 368 19.11 10.28 -17.44
N LEU A 369 20.42 10.05 -17.60
CA LEU A 369 21.36 10.04 -16.48
C LEU A 369 21.44 11.42 -15.80
N LYS A 370 21.47 12.50 -16.56
CA LYS A 370 21.48 13.88 -16.03
C LYS A 370 20.24 14.18 -15.22
N LYS A 371 19.06 13.77 -15.70
CA LYS A 371 17.79 13.93 -14.96
C LYS A 371 17.79 13.14 -13.66
N ALA A 372 18.23 11.87 -13.68
CA ALA A 372 18.33 11.03 -12.50
C ALA A 372 19.27 11.65 -11.44
N LYS A 373 20.47 12.11 -11.85
CA LYS A 373 21.40 12.81 -10.97
C LYS A 373 20.78 14.06 -10.36
N ALA A 374 20.16 14.94 -11.18
CA ALA A 374 19.55 16.18 -10.71
C ALA A 374 18.44 15.92 -9.66
N LYS A 375 17.62 14.90 -9.86
CA LYS A 375 16.58 14.48 -8.89
C LYS A 375 17.19 14.05 -7.56
N TYR A 376 18.21 13.19 -7.58
CA TYR A 376 18.89 12.73 -6.37
C TYR A 376 19.59 13.85 -5.62
N VAL A 377 20.32 14.72 -6.34
CA VAL A 377 20.97 15.91 -5.78
C VAL A 377 19.91 16.81 -5.10
N GLY A 378 18.80 17.10 -5.79
CA GLY A 378 17.74 17.94 -5.22
C GLY A 378 17.10 17.35 -3.97
N ASN A 379 16.85 16.04 -3.95
CA ASN A 379 16.29 15.35 -2.78
C ASN A 379 17.29 15.33 -1.60
N PHE A 380 18.55 15.04 -1.88
CA PHE A 380 19.60 15.03 -0.85
C PHE A 380 19.79 16.41 -0.22
N VAL A 381 19.89 17.46 -1.03
CA VAL A 381 20.03 18.86 -0.54
C VAL A 381 18.86 19.24 0.36
N ARG A 382 17.63 18.90 -0.06
CA ARG A 382 16.43 19.18 0.73
C ARG A 382 16.43 18.42 2.07
N SER A 383 16.89 17.17 2.09
CA SER A 383 16.96 16.36 3.32
C SER A 383 17.91 16.95 4.37
N LEU A 384 18.92 17.74 3.94
CA LEU A 384 19.84 18.40 4.87
C LEU A 384 19.25 19.59 5.65
N GLU A 385 18.02 20.00 5.33
CA GLU A 385 17.29 20.98 6.14
C GLU A 385 16.83 20.39 7.48
N ASP A 386 16.71 19.07 7.58
CA ASP A 386 16.31 18.35 8.78
C ASP A 386 17.55 17.96 9.62
N PRO A 387 17.67 18.49 10.85
CA PRO A 387 18.81 18.18 11.75
C PRO A 387 18.86 16.70 12.14
N GLU A 388 17.72 16.01 12.21
CA GLU A 388 17.65 14.59 12.54
C GLU A 388 18.27 13.73 11.43
N ILE A 389 18.06 14.09 10.18
CA ILE A 389 18.68 13.42 9.04
C ILE A 389 20.20 13.57 9.07
N ILE A 390 20.72 14.76 9.39
CA ILE A 390 22.16 14.97 9.55
C ILE A 390 22.73 14.09 10.68
N ALA A 391 22.04 14.03 11.82
CA ALA A 391 22.45 13.19 12.92
C ALA A 391 22.35 11.69 12.60
N SER A 392 21.37 11.28 11.78
CA SER A 392 21.25 9.89 11.31
C SER A 392 22.39 9.44 10.40
N PHE A 393 23.07 10.36 9.72
CA PHE A 393 24.24 10.04 8.91
C PHE A 393 25.38 9.45 9.75
N ALA A 394 25.59 9.94 10.99
CA ALA A 394 26.58 9.37 11.88
C ALA A 394 26.20 7.94 12.31
N TYR A 395 24.91 7.72 12.58
CA TYR A 395 24.39 6.38 12.85
C TYR A 395 24.67 5.43 11.68
N GLU A 396 24.35 5.83 10.46
CA GLU A 396 24.58 5.01 9.27
C GLU A 396 26.08 4.75 9.02
N ILE A 397 26.94 5.77 9.16
CA ILE A 397 28.40 5.60 9.07
C ILE A 397 28.87 4.53 10.06
N ALA A 398 28.40 4.61 11.32
CA ALA A 398 28.82 3.67 12.36
C ALA A 398 28.27 2.25 12.16
N THR A 399 27.02 2.10 11.73
CA THR A 399 26.34 0.81 11.65
C THR A 399 26.58 0.09 10.32
N GLU A 400 26.70 0.84 9.21
CA GLU A 400 26.96 0.30 7.87
C GLU A 400 28.46 0.20 7.53
N ASN A 401 29.33 0.58 8.49
CA ASN A 401 30.79 0.62 8.31
C ASN A 401 31.21 1.41 7.06
N LEU A 402 30.66 2.63 6.94
CA LEU A 402 30.94 3.54 5.84
C LEU A 402 32.22 4.35 6.10
N ASP A 403 32.79 4.89 5.02
CA ASP A 403 33.83 5.92 5.09
C ASP A 403 33.33 7.12 5.89
N PRO A 404 34.10 7.69 6.85
CA PRO A 404 33.71 8.89 7.60
C PRO A 404 33.27 10.05 6.70
N ASP A 405 33.86 10.21 5.52
CA ASP A 405 33.53 11.24 4.54
C ASP A 405 32.43 10.81 3.54
N PHE A 406 31.71 9.73 3.79
CA PHE A 406 30.71 9.17 2.87
C PHE A 406 29.67 10.21 2.45
N TYR A 407 29.06 10.90 3.40
CA TYR A 407 28.02 11.91 3.13
C TYR A 407 28.59 13.26 2.66
N LYS A 408 29.82 13.58 3.04
CA LYS A 408 30.54 14.75 2.51
C LYS A 408 30.79 14.62 1.02
N ASN A 409 31.18 13.41 0.57
CA ASN A 409 31.46 13.10 -0.83
C ASN A 409 30.25 12.56 -1.60
N TYR A 410 29.03 12.60 -1.00
CA TYR A 410 27.83 11.96 -1.55
C TYR A 410 27.48 12.48 -2.95
N LEU A 411 27.48 13.80 -3.13
CA LEU A 411 27.15 14.42 -4.41
C LEU A 411 28.23 14.17 -5.48
N ASP A 412 29.49 14.19 -5.09
CA ASP A 412 30.59 13.90 -6.02
C ASP A 412 30.49 12.45 -6.53
N ARG A 413 30.17 11.50 -5.65
CA ARG A 413 29.97 10.09 -6.02
C ARG A 413 28.78 9.91 -6.95
N ILE A 414 27.65 10.61 -6.73
CA ILE A 414 26.51 10.60 -7.67
C ILE A 414 26.91 11.20 -9.01
N ASN A 415 27.59 12.36 -9.01
CA ASN A 415 27.97 13.05 -10.25
C ASN A 415 29.02 12.29 -11.06
N ALA A 416 29.87 11.48 -10.42
CA ALA A 416 30.85 10.62 -11.06
C ALA A 416 30.29 9.44 -11.84
N VAL A 417 29.03 9.02 -11.59
CA VAL A 417 28.41 7.87 -12.27
C VAL A 417 28.33 8.13 -13.79
N THR A 418 28.74 7.15 -14.60
CA THR A 418 28.68 7.20 -16.07
C THR A 418 27.55 6.36 -16.64
N VAL A 419 27.27 6.49 -17.94
CA VAL A 419 26.27 5.65 -18.62
C VAL A 419 26.72 4.18 -18.71
N GLU A 420 28.04 3.95 -18.80
CA GLU A 420 28.64 2.63 -18.74
C GLU A 420 28.48 1.99 -17.36
N ASP A 421 28.63 2.76 -16.30
CA ASP A 421 28.36 2.30 -14.92
C ASP A 421 26.91 1.85 -14.76
N VAL A 422 25.96 2.63 -15.26
CA VAL A 422 24.53 2.26 -15.22
C VAL A 422 24.29 0.91 -15.90
N LYS A 423 24.81 0.72 -17.11
CA LYS A 423 24.69 -0.57 -17.83
C LYS A 423 25.36 -1.70 -17.06
N ARG A 424 26.58 -1.51 -16.59
CA ARG A 424 27.35 -2.52 -15.85
C ARG A 424 26.60 -2.99 -14.58
N VAL A 425 26.10 -2.05 -13.79
CA VAL A 425 25.38 -2.41 -12.57
C VAL A 425 23.98 -2.97 -12.84
N ALA A 426 23.31 -2.53 -13.90
CA ALA A 426 22.05 -3.14 -14.33
C ALA A 426 22.25 -4.61 -14.70
N GLN A 427 23.33 -4.95 -15.42
CA GLN A 427 23.69 -6.34 -15.73
C GLN A 427 23.93 -7.18 -14.47
N LYS A 428 24.56 -6.61 -13.45
CA LYS A 428 24.94 -7.32 -12.22
C LYS A 428 23.78 -7.47 -11.24
N TYR A 429 22.94 -6.43 -11.08
CA TYR A 429 21.99 -6.33 -9.98
C TYR A 429 20.52 -6.49 -10.40
N PHE A 430 20.16 -6.19 -11.67
CA PHE A 430 18.78 -6.34 -12.17
C PHE A 430 18.67 -7.67 -12.92
N ASN A 431 18.85 -8.77 -12.18
CA ASN A 431 18.92 -10.10 -12.77
C ASN A 431 17.53 -10.53 -13.26
N VAL A 432 17.35 -10.50 -14.60
CA VAL A 432 16.14 -10.92 -15.29
C VAL A 432 16.27 -12.33 -15.89
N ASP A 433 17.48 -12.91 -15.89
CA ASP A 433 17.73 -14.25 -16.45
C ASP A 433 17.42 -15.36 -15.43
N GLN A 434 17.38 -15.02 -14.15
CA GLN A 434 17.07 -15.88 -13.02
C GLN A 434 16.05 -15.22 -12.10
N ALA A 435 15.04 -14.57 -12.69
CA ALA A 435 14.02 -13.83 -11.96
C ALA A 435 12.79 -14.70 -11.66
N ARG A 436 12.05 -14.29 -10.66
CA ARG A 436 10.68 -14.71 -10.43
C ARG A 436 9.73 -13.63 -10.95
N VAL A 437 8.88 -14.00 -11.88
CA VAL A 437 7.75 -13.17 -12.31
C VAL A 437 6.56 -13.58 -11.46
N VAL A 438 6.35 -12.91 -10.32
CA VAL A 438 5.22 -13.21 -9.43
C VAL A 438 4.01 -12.46 -9.94
N VAL A 439 2.97 -13.21 -10.33
CA VAL A 439 1.69 -12.66 -10.78
C VAL A 439 0.62 -13.10 -9.82
N THR A 440 -0.04 -12.14 -9.17
CA THR A 440 -1.17 -12.41 -8.27
C THR A 440 -2.44 -11.89 -8.91
N GLY A 441 -3.39 -12.77 -9.23
CA GLY A 441 -4.57 -12.38 -9.97
C GLY A 441 -5.63 -13.48 -10.06
N LYS A 442 -6.69 -13.24 -10.84
CA LYS A 442 -7.77 -14.21 -11.09
C LYS A 442 -7.31 -15.20 -12.17
N GLY A 443 -6.94 -16.40 -11.75
CA GLY A 443 -6.32 -17.40 -12.65
C GLY A 443 -7.13 -17.72 -13.88
N VAL A 444 -8.44 -17.87 -13.73
CA VAL A 444 -9.34 -18.20 -14.83
C VAL A 444 -9.46 -17.10 -15.92
N ASP A 445 -9.04 -15.86 -15.59
CA ASP A 445 -9.07 -14.73 -16.55
C ASP A 445 -7.71 -14.51 -17.22
N VAL A 446 -6.60 -14.85 -16.55
CA VAL A 446 -5.27 -14.42 -17.00
C VAL A 446 -4.38 -15.57 -17.49
N LEU A 447 -4.58 -16.81 -17.03
CA LEU A 447 -3.61 -17.90 -17.25
C LEU A 447 -3.47 -18.29 -18.71
N ASP A 448 -4.54 -18.34 -19.49
CA ASP A 448 -4.51 -18.78 -20.90
C ASP A 448 -3.60 -17.90 -21.78
N ASN A 449 -3.43 -16.61 -21.42
CA ASN A 449 -2.49 -15.71 -22.09
C ASN A 449 -1.14 -15.70 -21.40
N LEU A 450 -1.11 -15.75 -20.08
CA LEU A 450 0.13 -15.74 -19.30
C LEU A 450 1.03 -16.93 -19.60
N GLU A 451 0.45 -18.11 -19.85
CA GLU A 451 1.15 -19.34 -20.27
C GLU A 451 1.82 -19.25 -21.64
N LYS A 452 1.44 -18.26 -22.45
CA LYS A 452 2.03 -17.99 -23.78
C LYS A 452 3.18 -17.00 -23.73
N VAL A 453 3.49 -16.44 -22.54
CA VAL A 453 4.59 -15.49 -22.40
C VAL A 453 5.93 -16.18 -22.64
N GLN A 454 6.73 -15.57 -23.50
CA GLN A 454 8.05 -16.06 -23.87
C GLN A 454 9.15 -15.12 -23.38
N PHE A 455 10.27 -15.71 -22.97
CA PHE A 455 11.50 -15.02 -22.65
C PHE A 455 12.65 -15.68 -23.42
N ASN A 456 13.40 -14.88 -24.18
CA ASN A 456 14.50 -15.36 -25.05
C ASN A 456 14.09 -16.50 -25.98
N GLY A 457 12.84 -16.46 -26.49
CA GLY A 457 12.31 -17.44 -27.44
C GLY A 457 11.74 -18.73 -26.82
N ASN A 458 11.76 -18.86 -25.50
CA ASN A 458 11.19 -20.01 -24.78
C ASN A 458 9.99 -19.58 -23.93
N TYR A 459 8.97 -20.42 -23.84
CA TYR A 459 7.88 -20.23 -22.90
C TYR A 459 8.42 -20.26 -21.45
N LEU A 460 7.92 -19.35 -20.62
CA LEU A 460 8.30 -19.33 -19.20
C LEU A 460 7.63 -20.48 -18.45
N PRO A 461 8.35 -21.26 -17.64
CA PRO A 461 7.72 -22.23 -16.73
C PRO A 461 6.79 -21.51 -15.75
N ILE A 462 5.62 -22.10 -15.45
CA ILE A 462 4.67 -21.54 -14.49
C ILE A 462 4.47 -22.50 -13.34
N ASN A 463 4.57 -21.96 -12.11
CA ASN A 463 4.19 -22.61 -10.86
C ASN A 463 2.94 -21.93 -10.30
N TYR A 464 2.03 -22.68 -9.71
CA TYR A 464 0.78 -22.18 -9.18
C TYR A 464 0.74 -22.25 -7.67
N TYR A 465 0.28 -21.17 -7.03
CA TYR A 465 0.23 -21.05 -5.59
C TYR A 465 -1.10 -20.48 -5.12
N ASN A 466 -1.50 -20.83 -3.91
CA ASN A 466 -2.55 -20.12 -3.20
C ASN A 466 -2.01 -18.83 -2.54
N LYS A 467 -2.88 -18.04 -1.91
CA LYS A 467 -2.55 -16.79 -1.22
C LYS A 467 -1.55 -16.93 -0.04
N TYR A 468 -1.20 -18.15 0.36
CA TYR A 468 -0.23 -18.47 1.40
C TYR A 468 1.09 -19.02 0.85
N GLY A 469 1.22 -19.09 -0.49
CA GLY A 469 2.41 -19.62 -1.15
C GLY A 469 2.51 -21.15 -1.13
N THR A 470 1.43 -21.85 -0.81
CA THR A 470 1.34 -23.30 -0.96
C THR A 470 1.10 -23.63 -2.42
N SER A 471 1.84 -24.60 -2.96
CA SER A 471 1.64 -25.09 -4.32
C SER A 471 0.24 -25.70 -4.49
N ILE A 472 -0.40 -25.38 -5.60
CA ILE A 472 -1.73 -25.88 -6.01
C ILE A 472 -1.67 -26.36 -7.46
N GLU A 473 -2.70 -27.09 -7.89
CA GLU A 473 -2.92 -27.37 -9.30
C GLU A 473 -3.27 -26.08 -10.08
N ARG A 474 -3.16 -26.13 -11.41
CA ARG A 474 -3.58 -25.02 -12.28
C ARG A 474 -5.03 -24.63 -11.99
N PRO A 475 -5.32 -23.37 -11.62
CA PRO A 475 -6.69 -22.90 -11.42
C PRO A 475 -7.52 -23.06 -12.71
N GLN A 476 -8.65 -23.70 -12.61
CA GLN A 476 -9.56 -23.94 -13.72
C GLN A 476 -10.96 -23.47 -13.36
N LYS A 477 -11.76 -23.09 -14.35
CA LYS A 477 -13.20 -22.96 -14.18
C LYS A 477 -13.79 -24.34 -13.94
N LEU A 478 -14.63 -24.50 -12.92
CA LEU A 478 -15.36 -25.73 -12.73
C LEU A 478 -16.34 -25.92 -13.88
N ALA A 479 -16.51 -27.16 -14.32
CA ALA A 479 -17.47 -27.46 -15.36
C ALA A 479 -18.90 -27.15 -14.89
N VAL A 480 -19.65 -26.44 -15.70
CA VAL A 480 -21.09 -26.21 -15.48
C VAL A 480 -21.84 -27.49 -15.88
N ALA A 481 -22.78 -27.91 -15.04
CA ALA A 481 -23.62 -29.07 -15.37
C ALA A 481 -24.46 -28.81 -16.63
N ASP A 482 -24.71 -29.86 -17.39
CA ASP A 482 -25.54 -29.78 -18.60
C ASP A 482 -26.93 -29.19 -18.28
N GLY A 483 -27.38 -28.27 -19.14
CA GLY A 483 -28.68 -27.61 -19.00
C GLY A 483 -28.71 -26.36 -18.11
N ILE A 484 -27.60 -26.03 -17.45
CA ILE A 484 -27.49 -24.75 -16.70
C ILE A 484 -27.09 -23.63 -17.69
N THR A 485 -27.89 -22.57 -17.71
CA THR A 485 -27.70 -21.40 -18.59
C THR A 485 -27.69 -20.10 -17.74
N ALA A 486 -27.27 -18.99 -18.32
CA ALA A 486 -27.36 -17.68 -17.64
C ALA A 486 -28.82 -17.38 -17.24
N GLU A 487 -29.76 -17.69 -18.13
CA GLU A 487 -31.19 -17.54 -17.89
C GLU A 487 -31.66 -18.37 -16.68
N SER A 488 -31.26 -19.65 -16.59
CA SER A 488 -31.67 -20.52 -15.50
C SER A 488 -31.08 -20.06 -14.15
N VAL A 489 -29.86 -19.53 -14.12
CA VAL A 489 -29.23 -19.01 -12.91
C VAL A 489 -29.93 -17.72 -12.44
N LEU A 490 -30.20 -16.77 -13.35
CA LEU A 490 -30.91 -15.54 -13.01
C LEU A 490 -32.34 -15.84 -12.52
N LYS A 491 -33.07 -16.77 -13.18
CA LYS A 491 -34.39 -17.23 -12.72
C LYS A 491 -34.33 -17.86 -11.35
N SER A 492 -33.35 -18.73 -11.09
CA SER A 492 -33.16 -19.36 -9.77
C SER A 492 -32.97 -18.32 -8.67
N PHE A 493 -32.19 -17.25 -8.91
CA PHE A 493 -32.03 -16.15 -7.95
C PHE A 493 -33.37 -15.45 -7.70
N ILE A 494 -34.11 -15.10 -8.76
CA ILE A 494 -35.40 -14.43 -8.66
C ILE A 494 -36.39 -15.29 -7.88
N ASP A 495 -36.49 -16.59 -8.19
CA ASP A 495 -37.37 -17.54 -7.50
C ASP A 495 -36.99 -17.69 -6.00
N ASN A 496 -35.69 -17.77 -5.70
CA ASN A 496 -35.17 -17.91 -4.35
C ASN A 496 -35.32 -16.64 -3.49
N THR A 497 -35.54 -15.46 -4.11
CA THR A 497 -35.92 -14.26 -3.36
C THR A 497 -37.34 -14.29 -2.84
N GLY A 498 -38.15 -15.24 -3.24
CA GLY A 498 -39.52 -15.48 -2.71
C GLY A 498 -40.59 -14.54 -3.24
N VAL A 499 -40.36 -13.90 -4.39
CA VAL A 499 -41.24 -12.84 -4.90
C VAL A 499 -42.27 -13.37 -5.87
N ASN A 500 -43.55 -13.08 -5.64
CA ASN A 500 -44.50 -12.89 -6.74
C ASN A 500 -44.28 -11.47 -7.31
N ILE A 501 -43.33 -11.32 -8.23
CA ILE A 501 -42.82 -10.04 -8.74
C ILE A 501 -43.90 -9.20 -9.39
N ALA A 502 -44.95 -9.84 -9.91
CA ALA A 502 -46.08 -9.17 -10.57
C ALA A 502 -46.80 -8.14 -9.66
N ASP A 503 -46.66 -8.28 -8.34
CA ASP A 503 -47.35 -7.43 -7.35
C ASP A 503 -46.44 -6.32 -6.79
N ILE A 504 -45.16 -6.26 -7.18
CA ILE A 504 -44.18 -5.28 -6.67
C ILE A 504 -43.86 -4.24 -7.74
N ASN A 505 -44.20 -2.99 -7.45
CA ASN A 505 -43.86 -1.84 -8.33
C ASN A 505 -42.57 -1.15 -7.93
N ALA A 506 -42.20 -1.22 -6.63
CA ALA A 506 -40.95 -0.65 -6.13
C ALA A 506 -40.49 -1.39 -4.87
N LEU A 507 -39.16 -1.49 -4.70
CA LEU A 507 -38.48 -2.02 -3.53
C LEU A 507 -37.54 -0.95 -2.98
N GLN A 508 -37.68 -0.61 -1.71
CA GLN A 508 -36.75 0.28 -1.00
C GLN A 508 -35.98 -0.50 0.07
N LEU A 509 -34.65 -0.36 0.03
CA LEU A 509 -33.74 -0.98 0.99
C LEU A 509 -32.93 0.10 1.69
N VAL A 510 -32.82 0.00 3.01
CA VAL A 510 -32.00 0.90 3.83
C VAL A 510 -30.94 0.10 4.55
N TYR A 511 -29.69 0.38 4.25
CA TYR A 511 -28.54 -0.22 4.92
C TYR A 511 -27.84 0.80 5.81
N LYS A 512 -27.32 0.35 6.96
CA LYS A 512 -26.58 1.17 7.92
C LYS A 512 -25.25 0.54 8.30
N GLY A 513 -24.27 1.37 8.65
CA GLY A 513 -22.96 0.97 9.13
C GLY A 513 -22.16 2.15 9.64
N GLU A 514 -20.83 1.98 9.70
CA GLU A 514 -19.90 3.03 10.12
C GLU A 514 -18.82 3.25 9.07
N PHE A 515 -18.46 4.52 8.87
CA PHE A 515 -17.35 4.96 8.01
C PHE A 515 -16.58 6.09 8.72
N MET A 516 -15.30 5.89 8.99
CA MET A 516 -14.46 6.87 9.71
C MET A 516 -15.07 7.35 11.03
N GLN A 517 -15.64 6.43 11.81
CA GLN A 517 -16.36 6.72 13.08
C GLN A 517 -17.63 7.56 12.92
N MET A 518 -18.13 7.74 11.72
CA MET A 518 -19.40 8.39 11.45
C MET A 518 -20.42 7.36 10.95
N SER A 519 -21.71 7.56 11.28
CA SER A 519 -22.77 6.72 10.73
C SER A 519 -22.85 6.89 9.21
N ILE A 520 -22.87 5.78 8.49
CA ILE A 520 -23.18 5.73 7.05
C ILE A 520 -24.54 5.08 6.88
N LYS A 521 -25.35 5.67 6.01
CA LYS A 521 -26.64 5.12 5.59
C LYS A 521 -26.68 5.07 4.06
N VAL A 522 -27.09 3.96 3.49
CA VAL A 522 -27.30 3.76 2.05
C VAL A 522 -28.77 3.41 1.84
N GLU A 523 -29.48 4.27 1.13
CA GLU A 523 -30.87 4.08 0.73
C GLU A 523 -30.91 3.74 -0.76
N GLU A 524 -31.51 2.62 -1.10
CA GLU A 524 -31.64 2.14 -2.47
C GLU A 524 -33.12 1.98 -2.80
N THR A 525 -33.55 2.51 -3.93
CA THR A 525 -34.90 2.31 -4.46
C THR A 525 -34.81 1.71 -5.85
N TYR A 526 -35.52 0.63 -6.07
CA TYR A 526 -35.55 -0.13 -7.33
C TYR A 526 -36.99 -0.17 -7.86
N SER A 527 -37.17 0.19 -9.14
CA SER A 527 -38.42 0.06 -9.87
C SER A 527 -38.15 -0.13 -11.38
N ASP A 528 -39.17 -0.39 -12.17
CA ASP A 528 -39.14 -0.41 -13.64
C ASP A 528 -38.87 0.97 -14.27
N LYS A 529 -39.10 2.05 -13.53
CA LYS A 529 -38.97 3.43 -13.98
C LYS A 529 -37.69 4.09 -13.56
N GLU A 530 -37.24 3.81 -12.35
CA GLU A 530 -36.09 4.49 -11.74
C GLU A 530 -35.39 3.58 -10.74
N GLN A 531 -34.07 3.62 -10.77
CA GLN A 531 -33.21 3.15 -9.69
C GLN A 531 -32.51 4.37 -9.07
N LYS A 532 -32.55 4.45 -7.76
CA LYS A 532 -31.94 5.57 -7.01
C LYS A 532 -31.17 5.04 -5.82
N GLN A 533 -29.95 5.53 -5.64
CA GLN A 533 -29.14 5.26 -4.46
C GLN A 533 -28.74 6.59 -3.81
N VAL A 534 -28.91 6.69 -2.49
CA VAL A 534 -28.48 7.84 -1.70
C VAL A 534 -27.52 7.35 -0.61
N ILE A 535 -26.30 7.85 -0.63
CA ILE A 535 -25.28 7.59 0.40
C ILE A 535 -25.19 8.81 1.30
N SER A 536 -25.46 8.63 2.58
CA SER A 536 -25.40 9.66 3.63
C SER A 536 -24.35 9.31 4.67
N VAL A 537 -23.55 10.29 5.08
CA VAL A 537 -22.52 10.15 6.14
C VAL A 537 -22.79 11.22 7.19
N GLY A 538 -22.85 10.85 8.46
CA GLY A 538 -23.17 11.77 9.55
C GLY A 538 -24.54 12.48 9.38
N GLY A 539 -25.50 11.84 8.70
CA GLY A 539 -26.82 12.39 8.42
C GLY A 539 -26.94 13.30 7.19
N ASN A 540 -25.84 13.61 6.51
CA ASN A 540 -25.83 14.44 5.30
C ASN A 540 -25.69 13.57 4.05
N ALA A 541 -26.53 13.81 3.03
CA ALA A 541 -26.43 13.14 1.74
C ALA A 541 -25.14 13.59 1.02
N MET A 542 -24.19 12.66 0.88
CA MET A 542 -22.90 12.89 0.21
C MET A 542 -22.97 12.63 -1.28
N MET A 543 -23.71 11.58 -1.66
CA MET A 543 -23.85 11.18 -3.05
C MET A 543 -25.27 10.68 -3.32
N THR A 544 -25.81 11.06 -4.45
CA THR A 544 -27.06 10.49 -5.00
C THR A 544 -26.79 10.05 -6.44
N SER A 545 -27.05 8.80 -6.76
CA SER A 545 -27.07 8.30 -8.13
C SER A 545 -28.50 7.97 -8.54
N VAL A 546 -28.84 8.32 -9.75
CA VAL A 546 -30.16 8.07 -10.34
C VAL A 546 -29.99 7.52 -11.74
N VAL A 547 -30.74 6.48 -12.04
CA VAL A 547 -30.87 5.90 -13.40
C VAL A 547 -32.37 5.79 -13.69
N SER A 548 -32.81 6.37 -14.81
CA SER A 548 -34.17 6.28 -15.31
C SER A 548 -34.18 5.91 -16.78
N GLN A 549 -35.33 5.77 -17.39
CA GLN A 549 -35.45 5.53 -18.83
C GLN A 549 -34.83 6.67 -19.68
N ASP A 550 -34.91 7.92 -19.17
CA ASP A 550 -34.55 9.12 -19.92
C ASP A 550 -33.16 9.68 -19.54
N SER A 551 -32.66 9.38 -18.35
CA SER A 551 -31.41 9.99 -17.82
C SER A 551 -30.70 9.12 -16.81
N ALA A 552 -29.36 9.29 -16.72
CA ALA A 552 -28.55 8.77 -15.63
C ALA A 552 -27.58 9.87 -15.17
N TYR A 553 -27.50 10.10 -13.84
CA TYR A 553 -26.63 11.10 -13.28
C TYR A 553 -26.17 10.77 -11.86
N ILE A 554 -25.05 11.39 -11.45
CA ILE A 554 -24.54 11.37 -10.09
C ILE A 554 -24.54 12.80 -9.56
N LYS A 555 -25.08 13.00 -8.34
CA LYS A 555 -25.07 14.28 -7.63
C LYS A 555 -24.20 14.17 -6.38
N GLN A 556 -23.26 15.09 -6.24
CA GLN A 556 -22.39 15.22 -5.07
C GLN A 556 -22.55 16.65 -4.50
N GLY A 557 -23.23 16.76 -3.37
CA GLY A 557 -23.65 18.07 -2.84
C GLY A 557 -24.50 18.84 -3.86
N PRO A 558 -24.13 20.08 -4.23
CA PRO A 558 -24.86 20.88 -5.22
C PRO A 558 -24.54 20.49 -6.68
N ASN A 559 -23.48 19.74 -6.93
CA ASN A 559 -22.99 19.44 -8.27
C ASN A 559 -23.64 18.17 -8.81
N GLN A 560 -24.21 18.26 -10.01
CA GLN A 560 -24.73 17.12 -10.77
C GLN A 560 -23.83 16.87 -11.98
N THR A 561 -23.55 15.60 -12.24
CA THR A 561 -22.81 15.13 -13.40
C THR A 561 -23.66 14.09 -14.13
N ASP A 562 -24.06 14.40 -15.35
CA ASP A 562 -24.79 13.46 -16.20
C ASP A 562 -23.82 12.40 -16.73
N LEU A 563 -24.27 11.15 -16.73
CA LEU A 563 -23.47 10.05 -17.22
C LEU A 563 -23.51 9.98 -18.76
N PRO A 564 -22.38 9.60 -19.40
CA PRO A 564 -22.34 9.39 -20.85
C PRO A 564 -23.41 8.42 -21.33
N LYS A 565 -23.88 8.65 -22.57
CA LYS A 565 -24.95 7.86 -23.16
C LYS A 565 -24.68 6.35 -23.14
N ALA A 566 -23.44 5.93 -23.42
CA ALA A 566 -23.07 4.51 -23.39
C ALA A 566 -23.24 3.88 -21.99
N ILE A 567 -22.92 4.63 -20.93
CA ILE A 567 -23.13 4.18 -19.54
C ILE A 567 -24.63 4.13 -19.23
N HIS A 568 -25.38 5.16 -19.60
CA HIS A 568 -26.83 5.19 -19.41
C HIS A 568 -27.54 4.04 -20.12
N ASP A 569 -27.16 3.77 -21.41
CA ASP A 569 -27.77 2.70 -22.19
C ASP A 569 -27.53 1.32 -21.58
N ASP A 570 -26.40 1.10 -20.90
CA ASP A 570 -26.12 -0.16 -20.20
C ASP A 570 -26.81 -0.23 -18.83
N LEU A 571 -26.81 0.86 -18.04
CA LEU A 571 -27.45 0.90 -16.73
C LEU A 571 -28.98 0.74 -16.81
N LYS A 572 -29.63 1.31 -17.82
CA LYS A 572 -31.09 1.18 -17.93
C LYS A 572 -31.57 -0.26 -18.18
N LYS A 573 -30.69 -1.16 -18.62
CA LYS A 573 -31.01 -2.61 -18.75
C LYS A 573 -31.24 -3.27 -17.38
N THR A 574 -30.83 -2.65 -16.30
CA THR A 574 -31.06 -3.15 -14.92
C THR A 574 -32.32 -2.56 -14.26
N LEU A 575 -33.07 -1.69 -14.97
CA LEU A 575 -34.27 -1.06 -14.42
C LEU A 575 -35.38 -2.09 -14.20
N ALA A 576 -35.50 -2.55 -12.98
CA ALA A 576 -36.53 -3.45 -12.48
C ALA A 576 -36.51 -3.41 -10.93
N VAL A 577 -37.48 -4.03 -10.29
CA VAL A 577 -37.49 -4.18 -8.79
C VAL A 577 -36.35 -5.08 -8.29
N LEU A 578 -35.89 -6.00 -9.13
CA LEU A 578 -34.63 -6.73 -8.98
C LEU A 578 -33.84 -6.55 -10.27
N PRO A 579 -32.60 -6.08 -10.26
CA PRO A 579 -31.79 -5.87 -11.47
C PRO A 579 -31.71 -7.09 -12.37
N GLU A 580 -31.75 -8.29 -11.81
CA GLU A 580 -31.71 -9.56 -12.52
C GLU A 580 -32.89 -9.76 -13.50
N ILE A 581 -34.03 -9.15 -13.23
CA ILE A 581 -35.20 -9.20 -14.14
C ILE A 581 -34.86 -8.45 -15.44
N GLY A 582 -34.34 -7.23 -15.31
CA GLY A 582 -33.93 -6.43 -16.45
C GLY A 582 -32.79 -7.11 -17.24
N LEU A 583 -31.83 -7.72 -16.56
CA LEU A 583 -30.75 -8.49 -17.19
C LEU A 583 -31.30 -9.73 -17.93
N LEU A 584 -32.29 -10.38 -17.37
CA LEU A 584 -32.97 -11.52 -18.01
C LEU A 584 -33.72 -11.09 -19.27
N GLU A 585 -34.45 -9.97 -19.21
CA GLU A 585 -35.18 -9.41 -20.36
C GLU A 585 -34.25 -8.93 -21.49
N SER A 586 -33.06 -8.43 -21.16
CA SER A 586 -32.07 -7.98 -22.12
C SER A 586 -31.48 -9.12 -22.97
N GLN A 587 -31.51 -10.36 -22.47
CA GLN A 587 -30.91 -11.57 -23.07
C GLN A 587 -29.41 -11.45 -23.40
N GLU A 588 -28.70 -10.50 -22.80
CA GLU A 588 -27.27 -10.24 -23.02
C GLU A 588 -26.36 -10.95 -21.98
N ALA A 589 -26.96 -11.58 -20.97
CA ALA A 589 -26.21 -12.25 -19.91
C ALA A 589 -25.62 -13.58 -20.42
N THR A 590 -24.36 -13.81 -20.15
CA THR A 590 -23.62 -15.04 -20.46
C THR A 590 -23.15 -15.74 -19.20
N LEU A 591 -23.23 -17.07 -19.19
CA LEU A 591 -22.66 -17.89 -18.10
C LEU A 591 -21.22 -18.23 -18.45
N GLU A 592 -20.29 -17.65 -17.72
CA GLU A 592 -18.85 -17.79 -17.94
C GLU A 592 -18.26 -19.06 -17.31
N GLY A 593 -18.94 -19.65 -16.32
CA GLY A 593 -18.49 -20.85 -15.60
C GLY A 593 -18.81 -20.81 -14.12
N ILE A 594 -18.16 -21.69 -13.36
CA ILE A 594 -18.21 -21.71 -11.90
C ILE A 594 -16.84 -21.27 -11.36
N VAL A 595 -16.85 -20.36 -10.39
CA VAL A 595 -15.64 -19.88 -9.71
C VAL A 595 -15.85 -19.91 -8.21
N ASN A 596 -14.77 -20.05 -7.43
CA ASN A 596 -14.87 -20.00 -5.99
C ASN A 596 -14.84 -18.57 -5.48
N ILE A 597 -15.90 -18.13 -4.80
CA ILE A 597 -16.02 -16.81 -4.17
C ILE A 597 -16.07 -16.98 -2.65
N ASN A 598 -15.05 -16.54 -1.95
CA ASN A 598 -14.98 -16.58 -0.47
C ASN A 598 -15.19 -17.97 0.14
N GLY A 599 -14.86 -19.04 -0.58
CA GLY A 599 -15.03 -20.43 -0.13
C GLY A 599 -16.29 -21.13 -0.63
N SER A 600 -17.20 -20.42 -1.33
CA SER A 600 -18.37 -20.99 -1.99
C SER A 600 -18.19 -21.01 -3.51
N ASP A 601 -18.60 -22.10 -4.16
CA ASP A 601 -18.66 -22.17 -5.61
C ASP A 601 -19.86 -21.38 -6.11
N ALA A 602 -19.62 -20.50 -7.07
CA ALA A 602 -20.63 -19.59 -7.61
C ALA A 602 -20.62 -19.58 -9.15
N TYR A 603 -21.80 -19.55 -9.75
CA TYR A 603 -21.98 -19.28 -11.17
C TYR A 603 -21.57 -17.85 -11.48
N GLU A 604 -20.67 -17.67 -12.46
CA GLU A 604 -20.24 -16.36 -12.94
C GLU A 604 -21.09 -15.94 -14.14
N ILE A 605 -21.94 -14.95 -13.96
CA ILE A 605 -22.80 -14.36 -14.98
C ILE A 605 -22.24 -13.00 -15.39
N LYS A 606 -21.97 -12.83 -16.68
CA LYS A 606 -21.42 -11.59 -17.24
C LYS A 606 -22.39 -10.97 -18.24
N THR A 607 -22.59 -9.65 -18.11
CA THR A 607 -23.31 -8.84 -19.12
C THR A 607 -22.35 -7.78 -19.63
N GLN A 608 -21.91 -7.95 -20.87
CA GLN A 608 -20.93 -7.07 -21.52
C GLN A 608 -21.61 -5.84 -22.08
N GLY A 609 -21.25 -4.63 -21.60
CA GLY A 609 -21.69 -3.36 -22.15
C GLY A 609 -20.54 -2.53 -22.70
N VAL A 610 -20.87 -1.46 -23.41
CA VAL A 610 -19.90 -0.50 -23.97
C VAL A 610 -19.42 0.46 -22.88
N GLY A 611 -20.32 0.92 -22.03
CA GLY A 611 -20.05 1.83 -20.92
C GLY A 611 -19.89 1.12 -19.59
N VAL A 612 -20.66 0.03 -19.38
CA VAL A 612 -20.63 -0.75 -18.12
C VAL A 612 -20.66 -2.24 -18.44
N THR A 613 -19.73 -2.98 -17.84
CA THR A 613 -19.80 -4.45 -17.82
C THR A 613 -20.16 -4.89 -16.39
N PHE A 614 -21.21 -5.68 -16.24
CA PHE A 614 -21.58 -6.31 -14.98
C PHE A 614 -21.09 -7.74 -14.92
N THR A 615 -20.60 -8.16 -13.76
CA THR A 615 -20.30 -9.57 -13.46
C THR A 615 -20.89 -9.91 -12.10
N SER A 616 -21.89 -10.77 -12.08
CA SER A 616 -22.59 -11.21 -10.87
C SER A 616 -22.29 -12.68 -10.60
N TYR A 617 -22.18 -13.02 -9.32
CA TYR A 617 -21.81 -14.34 -8.84
C TYR A 617 -22.93 -14.90 -7.95
N TYR A 618 -23.46 -16.08 -8.33
CA TYR A 618 -24.56 -16.72 -7.64
C TYR A 618 -24.11 -18.07 -7.07
N ASP A 619 -24.26 -18.26 -5.77
CA ASP A 619 -23.85 -19.50 -5.09
C ASP A 619 -24.56 -20.72 -5.71
N VAL A 620 -23.80 -21.75 -6.05
CA VAL A 620 -24.28 -22.94 -6.76
C VAL A 620 -25.35 -23.68 -5.97
N ASN A 621 -25.28 -23.68 -4.64
CA ASN A 621 -26.16 -24.44 -3.77
C ASN A 621 -27.43 -23.68 -3.40
N THR A 622 -27.32 -22.36 -3.16
CA THR A 622 -28.44 -21.54 -2.71
C THR A 622 -29.09 -20.73 -3.82
N GLY A 623 -28.41 -20.54 -4.95
CA GLY A 623 -28.84 -19.66 -6.03
C GLY A 623 -28.80 -18.16 -5.68
N LEU A 624 -28.34 -17.80 -4.46
CA LEU A 624 -28.32 -16.42 -4.01
C LEU A 624 -27.06 -15.70 -4.48
N ARG A 625 -27.15 -14.39 -4.74
CA ARG A 625 -26.02 -13.57 -5.18
C ARG A 625 -25.03 -13.35 -4.04
N VAL A 626 -23.79 -13.76 -4.23
CA VAL A 626 -22.72 -13.62 -3.24
C VAL A 626 -21.81 -12.45 -3.54
N ARG A 627 -21.73 -12.00 -4.81
CA ARG A 627 -20.94 -10.85 -5.25
C ARG A 627 -21.50 -10.24 -6.53
N GLU A 628 -21.28 -8.96 -6.68
CA GLU A 628 -21.45 -8.22 -7.92
C GLU A 628 -20.25 -7.31 -8.14
N SER A 629 -19.78 -7.24 -9.39
CA SER A 629 -18.74 -6.31 -9.83
C SER A 629 -19.23 -5.55 -11.06
N SER A 630 -19.02 -4.22 -11.07
CA SER A 630 -19.25 -3.39 -12.24
C SER A 630 -17.96 -2.73 -12.69
N LEU A 631 -17.68 -2.83 -13.99
CA LEU A 631 -16.56 -2.18 -14.64
C LEU A 631 -17.10 -1.05 -15.49
N ILE A 632 -16.85 0.20 -15.08
CA ILE A 632 -17.39 1.42 -15.68
C ILE A 632 -16.28 2.14 -16.45
N ASN A 633 -16.49 2.39 -17.73
CA ASN A 633 -15.59 3.17 -18.58
C ASN A 633 -16.09 4.62 -18.67
N PHE A 634 -15.57 5.50 -17.81
CA PHE A 634 -15.93 6.91 -17.79
C PHE A 634 -14.81 7.74 -18.42
N ASN A 635 -15.04 8.28 -19.63
CA ASN A 635 -14.07 9.11 -20.37
C ASN A 635 -12.68 8.46 -20.55
N GLY A 636 -12.65 7.15 -20.79
CA GLY A 636 -11.39 6.40 -20.93
C GLY A 636 -10.75 5.99 -19.62
N GLN A 637 -11.31 6.38 -18.49
CA GLN A 637 -10.91 5.87 -17.17
C GLN A 637 -11.81 4.71 -16.79
N ILE A 638 -11.18 3.57 -16.45
CA ILE A 638 -11.90 2.38 -16.01
C ILE A 638 -11.96 2.38 -14.49
N GLN A 639 -13.18 2.35 -13.97
CA GLN A 639 -13.44 2.21 -12.53
C GLN A 639 -14.13 0.88 -12.28
N THR A 640 -13.62 0.14 -11.30
CA THR A 640 -14.23 -1.12 -10.86
C THR A 640 -14.84 -0.95 -9.49
N ASN A 641 -16.12 -1.30 -9.34
CA ASN A 641 -16.80 -1.37 -8.06
C ASN A 641 -17.17 -2.83 -7.79
N THR A 642 -16.95 -3.30 -6.57
CA THR A 642 -17.30 -4.66 -6.15
C THR A 642 -18.05 -4.61 -4.84
N THR A 643 -19.16 -5.35 -4.76
CA THR A 643 -19.99 -5.50 -3.57
C THR A 643 -20.17 -6.99 -3.25
N ASP A 644 -19.85 -7.39 -2.03
CA ASP A 644 -20.13 -8.72 -1.48
C ASP A 644 -21.46 -8.70 -0.74
N TYR A 645 -22.23 -9.79 -0.82
CA TYR A 645 -23.54 -9.99 -0.21
C TYR A 645 -23.50 -11.21 0.69
N SER A 646 -24.07 -11.11 1.92
CA SER A 646 -24.17 -12.22 2.87
C SER A 646 -25.35 -12.07 3.82
N ASP A 647 -25.48 -13.01 4.74
CA ASP A 647 -26.45 -13.01 5.84
C ASP A 647 -27.91 -12.87 5.34
N TYR A 648 -28.24 -13.60 4.26
CA TYR A 648 -29.57 -13.60 3.68
C TYR A 648 -30.64 -14.04 4.67
N SER A 649 -31.73 -13.28 4.77
CA SER A 649 -32.85 -13.55 5.66
C SER A 649 -34.15 -13.03 5.08
N GLU A 650 -35.27 -13.54 5.56
CA GLU A 650 -36.60 -13.06 5.17
C GLU A 650 -36.85 -11.67 5.76
N GLN A 651 -37.15 -10.70 4.87
CA GLN A 651 -37.51 -9.33 5.22
C GLN A 651 -38.68 -8.88 4.36
N SER A 652 -39.80 -8.50 4.98
CA SER A 652 -41.03 -8.07 4.27
C SER A 652 -41.54 -9.10 3.24
N GLY A 653 -41.35 -10.40 3.50
CA GLY A 653 -41.75 -11.49 2.63
C GLY A 653 -40.75 -11.79 1.50
N LEU A 654 -39.56 -11.17 1.49
CA LEU A 654 -38.48 -11.39 0.53
C LEU A 654 -37.23 -11.92 1.21
N ILE A 655 -36.49 -12.80 0.55
CA ILE A 655 -35.15 -13.24 0.98
C ILE A 655 -34.13 -12.22 0.47
N LEU A 656 -33.67 -11.36 1.35
CA LEU A 656 -32.75 -10.24 1.05
C LEU A 656 -31.41 -10.40 1.75
N ALA A 657 -30.34 -9.86 1.16
CA ALA A 657 -29.02 -9.82 1.78
C ALA A 657 -29.06 -8.93 3.03
N GLY A 658 -28.88 -9.53 4.20
CA GLY A 658 -28.80 -8.82 5.48
C GLY A 658 -27.52 -7.99 5.61
N LYS A 659 -26.51 -8.28 4.79
CA LYS A 659 -25.22 -7.59 4.83
C LYS A 659 -24.67 -7.32 3.43
N LYS A 660 -24.14 -6.08 3.23
CA LYS A 660 -23.37 -5.67 2.05
C LYS A 660 -21.98 -5.19 2.48
N SER A 661 -20.96 -5.55 1.73
CA SER A 661 -19.59 -5.06 1.99
C SER A 661 -18.96 -4.59 0.69
N PHE A 662 -18.34 -3.40 0.70
CA PHE A 662 -17.67 -2.81 -0.46
C PHE A 662 -16.53 -1.89 -0.01
N ASN A 663 -15.63 -1.55 -0.93
CA ASN A 663 -14.55 -0.61 -0.65
C ASN A 663 -14.95 0.83 -1.04
N LEU A 664 -14.75 1.78 -0.14
CA LEU A 664 -14.96 3.21 -0.38
C LEU A 664 -13.72 3.98 0.07
N GLY A 665 -13.04 4.65 -0.89
CA GLY A 665 -11.86 5.44 -0.57
C GLY A 665 -10.69 4.67 0.04
N GLY A 666 -10.57 3.37 -0.27
CA GLY A 666 -9.52 2.48 0.26
C GLY A 666 -9.86 1.82 1.59
N GLN A 667 -11.07 2.01 2.12
CA GLN A 667 -11.56 1.36 3.34
C GLN A 667 -12.70 0.40 3.02
N ASP A 668 -12.66 -0.80 3.60
CA ASP A 668 -13.75 -1.76 3.52
C ASP A 668 -14.88 -1.36 4.46
N ILE A 669 -16.06 -1.17 3.88
CA ILE A 669 -17.28 -0.81 4.60
C ILE A 669 -18.19 -2.01 4.62
N SER A 670 -18.73 -2.29 5.78
CA SER A 670 -19.77 -3.30 5.96
C SER A 670 -21.05 -2.65 6.45
N LEU A 671 -22.15 -2.90 5.72
CA LEU A 671 -23.48 -2.36 6.00
C LEU A 671 -24.43 -3.50 6.33
N THR A 672 -25.31 -3.28 7.32
CA THR A 672 -26.38 -4.20 7.70
C THR A 672 -27.72 -3.65 7.23
N LEU A 673 -28.59 -4.50 6.71
CA LEU A 673 -29.95 -4.14 6.31
C LEU A 673 -30.76 -3.74 7.56
N ASP A 674 -31.21 -2.50 7.56
CA ASP A 674 -32.02 -1.92 8.65
C ASP A 674 -33.50 -1.94 8.32
N LYS A 675 -33.87 -1.76 7.03
CA LYS A 675 -35.26 -1.70 6.60
C LYS A 675 -35.43 -2.18 5.16
N ALA A 676 -36.49 -2.90 4.87
CA ALA A 676 -36.97 -3.22 3.53
C ALA A 676 -38.45 -2.88 3.41
N GLU A 677 -38.84 -2.14 2.37
CA GLU A 677 -40.25 -1.76 2.10
C GLU A 677 -40.60 -2.09 0.65
N ILE A 678 -41.75 -2.78 0.50
CA ILE A 678 -42.37 -3.06 -0.80
C ILE A 678 -43.42 -1.98 -1.06
N ASN A 679 -43.43 -1.42 -2.27
CA ASN A 679 -44.36 -0.36 -2.69
C ASN A 679 -44.42 0.81 -1.68
N PRO A 680 -43.28 1.44 -1.32
CA PRO A 680 -43.28 2.53 -0.35
C PRO A 680 -44.20 3.65 -0.81
N GLU A 681 -44.99 4.23 0.13
CA GLU A 681 -45.78 5.43 -0.13
C GLU A 681 -44.86 6.57 -0.55
N LYS A 682 -45.25 7.36 -1.57
CA LYS A 682 -44.41 8.41 -2.18
C LYS A 682 -44.18 9.59 -1.22
#